data_34fd6d4fcea94cd518f40ad5e1d968cd
#
_entry.id   34fd6d4fcea94cd518f40ad5e1d968cd
#
_cell.length_a   1.000
_cell.length_b   1.000
_cell.length_c   1.000
_cell.angle_alpha   90.00
_cell.angle_beta   90.00
_cell.angle_gamma   90.00
#
_symmetry.space_group_name_H-M   'P 1'
#
loop_
_entity.id
_entity.type
_entity.pdbx_description
1 polymer ?
#
loop_
_entity_poly.entity_id
_entity_poly.type
_entity_poly.pdbx_seq_one_letter_code
_entity_poly.pdbx_strand_id
1 'polypeptide(L)'
;MIGNWGEPKVKDSNDNKKELKIKKKKREVDGLLKKKVVKKPKEEQEVFKTKIIEPVDLASLNATQKLNVTDETTVINNDKRAGRAGKRVTVKKKKGKKIGWKIFRVFLFVMIALMIIGGGVAFGVLTGIIEDTSQITAEDMALNENSVMLSSDGKQIATLVGSENRELVKYEDLPKHVVDAVIAIEDERYWEHNGVDIKRTAAAIFNYVINMGKSDFGGSTITQQLVKNTTDDRETSWTRKVREWYRAISLEETMSKEAIMQQYLNTIYMGDNSYGIEKAAENYFGKRVTDVNIAEAACLAAIVQAPSSYDPYRSDESRQALISRQQLVLSQMLKLGKITQEQYDEAINYQLVFTKDFKDENTTSMLSYFADAVLNEVASDLAESKGIPYNTAVQLLYTAGYTIHTTQDVGVQAAIDAAYKNDKLFYTDADGLFMDSAMVVMDQKTGNVLGLIGSAKPKETDRAWNGATQSRNQPGSTMKPLGAYGPAFELGVAAPGTGIDDSYFTLNGWAPKNYYYGYNGYVTCRNALAQSMNIPAIRLTQRVGIDYAWTFAKNCGLKNMNDADKNLASVAIGGSDQGVTVLELCNAYATIANDGVWVEPKLYTKVVDKQGNIILSKESEVKRVMKSTTSYMLTSCLQSVVAAGGTAYGHVGVPNIAVAGKTGNTDGDIDQWFAGYTPYYTIACWNGYDKNAKAIGSRRNLGTYPYTSIVLFDDVMDAICNGKPGAGFTNPGNIVNAEVCKVSGLVATEACKTDIRGSQVGSDMFAKGTVPTATCTIHKTAKICQATGKLAGQFCQKTAEKSYITRENINPPVKTGDWHAMIPTETCDVCKKPPEPEKEEEKDDKDKTDDKNDKENDKDKPSSGNKDDKEDDDSKVDIYKKQ
;
A
#
# COMPACT_ATOMS: atom_id res chain seq x y z
N MET A 1 35.94 30.06 26.68
CA MET A 1 35.00 30.38 27.80
C MET A 1 33.90 29.36 27.72
N ILE A 2 33.93 28.40 28.59
CA ILE A 2 32.98 27.30 28.70
C ILE A 2 31.98 27.70 29.76
N GLY A 3 30.76 27.96 29.37
CA GLY A 3 29.66 28.29 30.30
C GLY A 3 28.89 26.99 30.64
N ASN A 4 29.02 26.61 31.92
CA ASN A 4 28.21 25.55 32.54
C ASN A 4 26.74 25.97 32.56
N TRP A 5 25.87 25.10 32.05
CA TRP A 5 24.44 25.15 32.33
C TRP A 5 24.09 24.03 33.29
N GLY A 6 23.70 24.47 34.49
CA GLY A 6 23.32 23.61 35.60
C GLY A 6 21.97 22.95 35.38
N GLU A 7 21.85 21.75 35.91
CA GLU A 7 20.64 20.95 36.01
C GLU A 7 19.53 21.66 36.80
N PRO A 8 18.26 21.59 36.34
CA PRO A 8 17.15 22.04 37.19
C PRO A 8 16.76 20.94 38.18
N LYS A 9 16.70 21.30 39.42
CA LYS A 9 16.24 20.50 40.56
C LYS A 9 14.79 20.06 40.37
N VAL A 10 14.59 18.75 40.47
CA VAL A 10 13.27 18.11 40.56
C VAL A 10 12.60 18.49 41.87
N LYS A 11 11.39 19.04 41.82
CA LYS A 11 10.48 19.15 42.96
C LYS A 11 9.62 17.89 43.01
N ASP A 12 9.82 17.12 44.09
CA ASP A 12 8.89 16.05 44.50
C ASP A 12 7.53 16.66 44.86
N SER A 13 6.46 16.08 44.31
CA SER A 13 5.29 15.70 45.11
C SER A 13 4.09 15.24 44.27
N ASN A 14 3.55 14.09 44.62
CA ASN A 14 2.15 13.67 44.47
C ASN A 14 1.66 12.90 43.20
N ASP A 15 2.45 12.64 42.18
CA ASP A 15 1.95 11.84 41.03
C ASP A 15 2.18 10.31 41.15
N ASN A 16 2.99 9.87 42.10
CA ASN A 16 3.29 8.45 42.32
C ASN A 16 2.12 7.61 42.89
N LYS A 17 1.04 8.23 43.39
CA LYS A 17 -0.14 7.48 43.92
C LYS A 17 -1.19 7.17 42.84
N LYS A 18 -1.22 7.91 41.73
CA LYS A 18 -2.12 7.64 40.60
C LYS A 18 -1.59 6.56 39.66
N GLU A 19 -0.30 6.53 39.38
CA GLU A 19 0.34 5.50 38.56
C GLU A 19 0.29 4.11 39.18
N LEU A 20 0.43 4.01 40.50
CA LEU A 20 0.30 2.71 41.20
C LEU A 20 -1.14 2.14 41.18
N LYS A 21 -2.15 3.01 41.16
CA LYS A 21 -3.55 2.57 41.03
C LYS A 21 -3.88 2.08 39.61
N ILE A 22 -3.29 2.69 38.59
CA ILE A 22 -3.47 2.28 37.19
C ILE A 22 -2.73 0.97 36.90
N LYS A 23 -1.52 0.79 37.42
CA LYS A 23 -0.76 -0.48 37.31
C LYS A 23 -1.44 -1.65 38.06
N LYS A 24 -2.11 -1.38 39.19
CA LYS A 24 -2.88 -2.39 39.91
C LYS A 24 -4.14 -2.81 39.17
N LYS A 25 -4.86 -1.87 38.54
CA LYS A 25 -6.05 -2.15 37.73
C LYS A 25 -5.74 -2.92 36.43
N LYS A 26 -4.57 -2.63 35.82
CA LYS A 26 -4.10 -3.37 34.63
C LYS A 26 -3.68 -4.81 34.96
N ARG A 27 -3.11 -5.06 36.14
CA ARG A 27 -2.78 -6.43 36.62
C ARG A 27 -4.02 -7.26 37.01
N GLU A 28 -5.12 -6.63 37.43
CA GLU A 28 -6.38 -7.33 37.70
C GLU A 28 -7.13 -7.70 36.43
N VAL A 29 -7.05 -6.87 35.37
CA VAL A 29 -7.67 -7.17 34.07
C VAL A 29 -6.88 -8.26 33.33
N ASP A 30 -5.53 -8.24 33.37
CA ASP A 30 -4.69 -9.29 32.79
C ASP A 30 -4.81 -10.64 33.54
N GLY A 31 -5.15 -10.61 34.84
CA GLY A 31 -5.43 -11.78 35.67
C GLY A 31 -6.76 -12.47 35.33
N LEU A 32 -7.76 -11.71 34.87
CA LEU A 32 -9.08 -12.21 34.44
C LEU A 32 -9.08 -12.80 33.04
N LEU A 33 -8.21 -12.30 32.15
CA LEU A 33 -8.06 -12.85 30.79
C LEU A 33 -7.25 -14.16 30.74
N LYS A 34 -6.41 -14.46 31.74
CA LYS A 34 -5.65 -15.72 31.81
C LYS A 34 -6.38 -16.92 32.41
N LYS A 35 -7.62 -16.75 32.91
CA LYS A 35 -8.42 -17.84 33.49
C LYS A 35 -9.48 -18.45 32.58
N LYS A 36 -9.50 -18.12 31.28
CA LYS A 36 -10.41 -18.76 30.29
C LYS A 36 -9.65 -19.38 29.11
N VAL A 37 -8.59 -20.17 29.38
CA VAL A 37 -8.09 -21.12 28.41
C VAL A 37 -8.64 -22.48 28.80
N VAL A 38 -9.75 -22.83 28.19
CA VAL A 38 -10.35 -24.17 28.23
C VAL A 38 -9.50 -25.08 27.35
N LYS A 39 -9.04 -26.20 27.92
CA LYS A 39 -8.33 -27.27 27.23
C LYS A 39 -9.13 -27.77 26.03
N LYS A 40 -8.48 -27.85 24.86
CA LYS A 40 -8.98 -28.60 23.71
C LYS A 40 -9.06 -30.09 24.08
N PRO A 41 -10.16 -30.81 23.76
CA PRO A 41 -10.18 -32.26 23.74
C PRO A 41 -9.41 -32.78 22.52
N LYS A 42 -8.74 -33.90 22.68
CA LYS A 42 -8.07 -34.68 21.64
C LYS A 42 -9.08 -35.12 20.58
N GLU A 43 -8.71 -34.96 19.31
CA GLU A 43 -9.34 -35.56 18.14
C GLU A 43 -9.32 -37.10 18.29
N GLU A 44 -10.48 -37.69 18.46
CA GLU A 44 -10.74 -39.08 18.06
C GLU A 44 -11.42 -39.01 16.67
N GLN A 45 -10.75 -39.66 15.71
CA GLN A 45 -11.28 -39.87 14.37
C GLN A 45 -12.41 -40.91 14.47
N GLU A 46 -13.65 -40.48 14.43
CA GLU A 46 -14.76 -41.37 14.08
C GLU A 46 -15.04 -41.26 12.59
N VAL A 47 -14.85 -42.39 11.95
CA VAL A 47 -15.23 -42.69 10.57
C VAL A 47 -16.74 -42.70 10.48
N PHE A 48 -17.35 -41.65 9.91
CA PHE A 48 -18.77 -41.66 9.56
C PHE A 48 -18.98 -42.61 8.38
N LYS A 49 -19.49 -43.79 8.68
CA LYS A 49 -20.14 -44.68 7.69
C LYS A 49 -21.42 -44.00 7.22
N THR A 50 -21.46 -43.59 5.99
CA THR A 50 -22.63 -43.16 5.26
C THR A 50 -23.66 -44.31 5.22
N LYS A 51 -24.76 -44.12 5.90
CA LYS A 51 -25.96 -44.93 5.71
C LYS A 51 -26.68 -44.40 4.48
N ILE A 52 -26.65 -45.18 3.41
CA ILE A 52 -27.48 -44.98 2.23
C ILE A 52 -28.93 -45.06 2.68
N ILE A 53 -29.67 -43.99 2.55
CA ILE A 53 -31.11 -43.94 2.71
C ILE A 53 -31.68 -44.29 1.34
N GLU A 54 -32.33 -45.43 1.23
CA GLU A 54 -33.12 -45.86 0.07
C GLU A 54 -34.21 -44.84 -0.27
N PRO A 55 -34.56 -44.66 -1.55
CA PRO A 55 -35.54 -43.69 -1.99
C PRO A 55 -36.91 -44.06 -1.43
N VAL A 56 -37.52 -43.12 -0.70
CA VAL A 56 -38.90 -43.24 -0.22
C VAL A 56 -39.83 -43.10 -1.41
N ASP A 57 -40.59 -44.17 -1.64
CA ASP A 57 -41.67 -44.28 -2.62
C ASP A 57 -42.77 -43.23 -2.32
N LEU A 58 -42.96 -42.28 -3.19
CA LEU A 58 -43.92 -41.18 -3.13
C LEU A 58 -45.37 -41.61 -3.41
N ALA A 59 -45.65 -42.91 -3.55
CA ALA A 59 -46.99 -43.40 -3.87
C ALA A 59 -47.91 -43.63 -2.68
N SER A 60 -47.49 -43.38 -1.39
CA SER A 60 -48.30 -43.73 -0.19
C SER A 60 -48.80 -42.53 0.63
N LEU A 61 -48.75 -41.30 0.13
CA LEU A 61 -49.27 -40.13 0.84
C LEU A 61 -50.53 -39.52 0.18
N ASN A 62 -51.48 -40.39 -0.19
CA ASN A 62 -52.86 -39.99 -0.48
C ASN A 62 -53.78 -40.64 0.53
N ALA A 63 -54.04 -39.98 1.65
CA ALA A 63 -55.23 -40.25 2.49
C ALA A 63 -55.63 -38.99 3.25
N THR A 64 -56.54 -38.35 2.60
CA THR A 64 -57.51 -37.38 3.14
C THR A 64 -57.93 -37.64 4.61
N GLN A 65 -57.72 -36.71 5.53
CA GLN A 65 -58.64 -36.50 6.66
C GLN A 65 -59.24 -35.10 6.56
N LYS A 66 -60.47 -35.10 6.02
CA LYS A 66 -61.42 -34.00 6.16
C LYS A 66 -61.91 -33.97 7.61
N LEU A 67 -61.66 -32.90 8.33
CA LEU A 67 -62.38 -32.53 9.52
C LEU A 67 -63.56 -31.65 9.09
N ASN A 68 -64.71 -32.26 9.05
CA ASN A 68 -66.05 -31.57 8.97
C ASN A 68 -66.37 -30.89 10.29
N VAL A 69 -66.54 -29.58 10.26
CA VAL A 69 -67.28 -28.82 11.23
C VAL A 69 -68.75 -28.80 10.75
N THR A 70 -69.64 -29.46 11.45
CA THR A 70 -71.08 -29.23 11.33
C THR A 70 -71.63 -28.82 12.68
N ASP A 71 -72.20 -27.60 12.70
CA ASP A 71 -73.22 -27.20 13.66
C ASP A 71 -74.39 -28.20 13.67
N GLU A 72 -74.81 -28.56 14.86
CA GLU A 72 -76.22 -28.78 15.07
C GLU A 72 -76.55 -28.74 16.59
N THR A 73 -77.30 -27.73 16.94
CA THR A 73 -78.19 -27.68 18.07
C THR A 73 -79.25 -28.82 18.07
N THR A 74 -79.39 -29.58 19.15
CA THR A 74 -80.70 -30.16 19.48
C THR A 74 -80.85 -30.31 20.95
N VAL A 75 -82.02 -29.87 21.35
CA VAL A 75 -82.72 -29.85 22.65
C VAL A 75 -83.35 -31.25 22.95
N ILE A 76 -83.60 -31.52 24.20
CA ILE A 76 -84.71 -32.30 24.75
C ILE A 76 -84.27 -33.48 25.60
N ASN A 77 -84.61 -33.27 26.83
CA ASN A 77 -85.59 -33.94 27.75
C ASN A 77 -85.21 -35.22 28.45
N ASN A 78 -85.39 -35.05 29.78
CA ASN A 78 -86.08 -35.87 30.72
C ASN A 78 -85.90 -37.42 30.78
N ASP A 79 -85.56 -37.96 31.90
CA ASP A 79 -86.45 -38.29 32.99
C ASP A 79 -85.76 -38.95 34.21
N LYS A 80 -86.16 -38.49 35.35
CA LYS A 80 -86.51 -39.20 36.61
C LYS A 80 -85.70 -40.42 37.08
N ARG A 81 -85.09 -40.34 38.27
CA ARG A 81 -85.74 -40.82 39.55
C ARG A 81 -84.67 -40.90 40.67
N ALA A 82 -85.20 -40.36 41.75
CA ALA A 82 -85.11 -40.78 43.12
C ALA A 82 -83.76 -40.86 43.85
N GLY A 83 -83.61 -40.03 44.81
CA GLY A 83 -83.82 -40.34 46.13
C GLY A 83 -82.76 -39.86 47.13
N ARG A 84 -83.28 -39.20 48.15
CA ARG A 84 -82.82 -39.02 49.54
C ARG A 84 -81.76 -37.94 49.87
N ALA A 85 -82.34 -36.93 50.48
CA ALA A 85 -82.09 -36.37 51.83
C ALA A 85 -80.66 -36.10 52.26
N GLY A 86 -80.42 -34.84 52.57
CA GLY A 86 -79.46 -34.54 53.59
C GLY A 86 -78.80 -33.19 53.57
N LYS A 87 -79.28 -32.33 54.38
CA LYS A 87 -78.60 -31.17 54.99
C LYS A 87 -78.30 -29.92 54.12
N ARG A 88 -79.08 -28.89 54.32
CA ARG A 88 -78.79 -27.48 54.08
C ARG A 88 -77.51 -27.08 54.81
N VAL A 89 -76.51 -26.66 54.07
CA VAL A 89 -75.43 -25.83 54.57
C VAL A 89 -75.61 -24.48 53.95
N THR A 90 -75.91 -23.49 54.75
CA THR A 90 -75.95 -22.08 54.37
C THR A 90 -74.57 -21.60 54.21
N VAL A 91 -74.11 -21.36 52.91
CA VAL A 91 -72.89 -20.66 52.61
C VAL A 91 -73.22 -19.18 52.52
N LYS A 92 -72.67 -18.43 53.47
CA LYS A 92 -72.59 -16.94 53.42
C LYS A 92 -71.82 -16.47 52.21
N LYS A 93 -72.53 -15.76 51.32
CA LYS A 93 -71.84 -14.98 50.26
C LYS A 93 -70.88 -13.95 50.88
N LYS A 94 -69.55 -14.21 50.82
CA LYS A 94 -68.53 -13.21 51.06
C LYS A 94 -68.57 -12.24 49.89
N LYS A 95 -68.89 -11.00 50.17
CA LYS A 95 -68.59 -9.88 49.25
C LYS A 95 -67.06 -9.79 49.05
N GLY A 96 -66.54 -10.41 48.03
CA GLY A 96 -65.14 -10.40 47.60
C GLY A 96 -64.88 -9.43 46.44
N LYS A 97 -64.29 -8.31 46.77
CA LYS A 97 -63.16 -7.63 46.10
C LYS A 97 -63.45 -6.93 44.78
N LYS A 98 -63.95 -5.71 44.90
CA LYS A 98 -63.78 -4.63 43.88
C LYS A 98 -62.31 -4.10 43.79
N ILE A 99 -61.35 -4.62 44.55
CA ILE A 99 -59.97 -4.21 44.60
C ILE A 99 -59.11 -4.82 43.42
N GLY A 100 -59.36 -6.08 43.06
CA GLY A 100 -58.60 -6.72 41.95
C GLY A 100 -58.84 -6.07 40.59
N TRP A 101 -60.05 -5.56 40.35
CA TRP A 101 -60.38 -4.88 39.09
C TRP A 101 -59.85 -3.46 39.00
N LYS A 102 -59.66 -2.80 40.17
CA LYS A 102 -58.94 -1.51 40.20
C LYS A 102 -57.45 -1.70 39.94
N ILE A 103 -56.79 -2.72 40.51
CA ILE A 103 -55.38 -3.07 40.27
C ILE A 103 -55.21 -3.49 38.82
N PHE A 104 -56.10 -4.31 38.26
CA PHE A 104 -56.00 -4.67 36.83
C PHE A 104 -56.12 -3.46 35.88
N ARG A 105 -57.06 -2.51 36.17
CA ARG A 105 -57.15 -1.26 35.40
C ARG A 105 -55.89 -0.41 35.53
N VAL A 106 -55.31 -0.27 36.71
CA VAL A 106 -54.07 0.49 36.90
C VAL A 106 -52.93 -0.20 36.15
N PHE A 107 -52.80 -1.53 36.24
CA PHE A 107 -51.82 -2.30 35.47
C PHE A 107 -52.02 -2.12 33.96
N LEU A 108 -53.24 -2.15 33.46
CA LEU A 108 -53.54 -1.93 32.05
C LEU A 108 -53.18 -0.50 31.59
N PHE A 109 -53.46 0.52 32.42
CA PHE A 109 -53.08 1.89 32.15
C PHE A 109 -51.56 2.07 32.15
N VAL A 110 -50.82 1.46 33.06
CA VAL A 110 -49.35 1.47 33.09
C VAL A 110 -48.79 0.76 31.87
N MET A 111 -49.34 -0.38 31.47
CA MET A 111 -48.93 -1.09 30.26
C MET A 111 -49.19 -0.26 28.99
N ILE A 112 -50.35 0.41 28.91
CA ILE A 112 -50.66 1.32 27.77
C ILE A 112 -49.71 2.53 27.76
N ALA A 113 -49.46 3.11 28.95
CA ALA A 113 -48.51 4.23 29.06
C ALA A 113 -47.08 3.82 28.67
N LEU A 114 -46.62 2.64 29.09
CA LEU A 114 -45.31 2.10 28.67
C LEU A 114 -45.24 1.79 27.16
N MET A 115 -46.36 1.28 26.58
CA MET A 115 -46.46 1.10 25.13
C MET A 115 -46.41 2.43 24.38
N ILE A 116 -47.07 3.48 24.88
CA ILE A 116 -47.02 4.82 24.24
C ILE A 116 -45.64 5.44 24.34
N ILE A 117 -45.00 5.36 25.53
CA ILE A 117 -43.64 5.88 25.73
C ILE A 117 -42.65 5.07 24.88
N GLY A 118 -42.71 3.74 24.90
CA GLY A 118 -41.85 2.86 24.08
C GLY A 118 -42.09 3.10 22.58
N GLY A 119 -43.33 3.27 22.16
CA GLY A 119 -43.68 3.63 20.78
C GLY A 119 -43.19 5.01 20.38
N GLY A 120 -43.24 6.01 21.27
CA GLY A 120 -42.71 7.34 21.03
C GLY A 120 -41.18 7.35 20.91
N VAL A 121 -40.46 6.61 21.75
CA VAL A 121 -39.02 6.47 21.65
C VAL A 121 -38.64 5.70 20.37
N ALA A 122 -39.33 4.62 20.05
CA ALA A 122 -39.10 3.88 18.81
C ALA A 122 -39.38 4.74 17.57
N PHE A 123 -40.42 5.55 17.58
CA PHE A 123 -40.74 6.48 16.50
C PHE A 123 -39.68 7.57 16.36
N GLY A 124 -39.17 8.15 17.46
CA GLY A 124 -38.10 9.17 17.42
C GLY A 124 -36.78 8.61 16.92
N VAL A 125 -36.43 7.37 17.24
CA VAL A 125 -35.24 6.69 16.71
C VAL A 125 -35.41 6.39 15.21
N LEU A 126 -36.58 5.93 14.80
CA LEU A 126 -36.88 5.66 13.39
C LEU A 126 -36.84 6.92 12.55
N THR A 127 -37.43 8.03 13.01
CA THR A 127 -37.35 9.32 12.29
C THR A 127 -35.95 9.82 12.19
N GLY A 128 -35.11 9.73 13.24
CA GLY A 128 -33.70 10.12 13.21
C GLY A 128 -32.87 9.27 12.22
N ILE A 129 -33.13 7.97 12.10
CA ILE A 129 -32.47 7.11 11.10
C ILE A 129 -32.90 7.49 9.68
N ILE A 130 -34.18 7.82 9.48
CA ILE A 130 -34.73 8.19 8.17
C ILE A 130 -34.20 9.56 7.71
N GLU A 131 -34.16 10.54 8.61
CA GLU A 131 -33.59 11.88 8.31
C GLU A 131 -32.12 11.86 7.92
N ASP A 132 -31.34 10.91 8.50
CA ASP A 132 -29.91 10.71 8.19
C ASP A 132 -29.68 9.80 6.95
N THR A 133 -30.76 9.34 6.29
CA THR A 133 -30.67 8.40 5.17
C THR A 133 -30.86 9.13 3.85
N SER A 134 -29.82 9.18 3.00
CA SER A 134 -29.93 9.65 1.63
C SER A 134 -30.91 8.79 0.84
N GLN A 135 -31.80 9.44 0.09
CA GLN A 135 -32.69 8.76 -0.86
C GLN A 135 -31.88 8.37 -2.10
N ILE A 136 -32.21 7.22 -2.67
CA ILE A 136 -31.74 6.82 -3.99
C ILE A 136 -32.88 7.12 -4.95
N THR A 137 -32.64 7.98 -5.92
CA THR A 137 -33.65 8.38 -6.91
C THR A 137 -33.58 7.50 -8.16
N ALA A 138 -34.65 7.52 -8.97
CA ALA A 138 -34.64 6.87 -10.28
C ALA A 138 -33.58 7.46 -11.22
N GLU A 139 -33.24 8.74 -11.03
CA GLU A 139 -32.19 9.43 -11.81
C GLU A 139 -30.79 8.87 -11.43
N ASP A 140 -30.56 8.52 -10.18
CA ASP A 140 -29.33 7.85 -9.73
C ASP A 140 -29.18 6.43 -10.31
N MET A 141 -30.27 5.87 -10.82
CA MET A 141 -30.36 4.54 -11.42
C MET A 141 -30.66 4.56 -12.93
N ALA A 142 -30.93 5.72 -13.52
CA ALA A 142 -31.23 5.85 -14.95
C ALA A 142 -29.96 5.69 -15.79
N LEU A 143 -29.71 4.48 -16.23
CA LEU A 143 -28.46 4.01 -16.80
C LEU A 143 -28.64 3.74 -18.30
N ASN A 144 -28.09 4.55 -19.18
CA ASN A 144 -28.16 4.25 -20.60
C ASN A 144 -27.01 4.72 -21.48
N GLU A 145 -25.92 5.27 -20.95
CA GLU A 145 -24.77 5.62 -21.77
C GLU A 145 -23.43 5.42 -21.07
N ASN A 146 -22.48 4.88 -21.81
CA ASN A 146 -21.12 4.65 -21.33
C ASN A 146 -20.41 5.99 -21.11
N SER A 147 -19.76 6.14 -19.97
CA SER A 147 -18.88 7.28 -19.74
C SER A 147 -17.58 7.10 -20.52
N VAL A 148 -16.94 8.22 -20.86
CA VAL A 148 -15.69 8.25 -21.60
C VAL A 148 -14.58 8.94 -20.79
N MET A 149 -13.35 8.47 -20.96
CA MET A 149 -12.16 9.12 -20.42
C MET A 149 -11.39 9.76 -21.55
N LEU A 150 -11.05 11.04 -21.37
CA LEU A 150 -10.25 11.80 -22.31
C LEU A 150 -8.86 12.07 -21.71
N SER A 151 -7.82 11.98 -22.51
CA SER A 151 -6.47 12.44 -22.20
C SER A 151 -6.40 13.95 -21.98
N SER A 152 -5.26 14.45 -21.57
CA SER A 152 -5.00 15.88 -21.35
C SER A 152 -5.15 16.71 -22.63
N ASP A 153 -4.94 16.12 -23.82
CA ASP A 153 -5.14 16.74 -25.14
C ASP A 153 -6.53 16.47 -25.75
N GLY A 154 -7.45 15.85 -24.99
CA GLY A 154 -8.84 15.62 -25.39
C GLY A 154 -9.09 14.38 -26.25
N LYS A 155 -8.09 13.51 -26.44
CA LYS A 155 -8.28 12.23 -27.15
C LYS A 155 -8.95 11.22 -26.22
N GLN A 156 -9.85 10.43 -26.76
CA GLN A 156 -10.47 9.34 -25.99
C GLN A 156 -9.45 8.24 -25.71
N ILE A 157 -9.27 7.90 -24.45
CA ILE A 157 -8.33 6.87 -23.96
C ILE A 157 -9.04 5.62 -23.44
N ALA A 158 -10.29 5.76 -23.02
CA ALA A 158 -11.12 4.63 -22.61
C ALA A 158 -12.61 4.98 -22.74
N THR A 159 -13.41 3.94 -22.93
CA THR A 159 -14.85 3.94 -22.72
C THR A 159 -15.14 3.08 -21.51
N LEU A 160 -15.84 3.60 -20.53
CA LEU A 160 -16.32 2.81 -19.41
C LEU A 160 -17.58 2.07 -19.86
N VAL A 161 -17.38 1.02 -20.62
CA VAL A 161 -18.44 0.07 -20.87
C VAL A 161 -18.57 -0.71 -19.59
N GLY A 162 -19.79 -0.83 -19.04
CA GLY A 162 -20.00 -1.51 -17.78
C GLY A 162 -19.19 -2.78 -17.73
N SER A 163 -18.02 -2.73 -17.10
CA SER A 163 -16.92 -3.71 -17.19
C SER A 163 -17.15 -4.98 -16.41
N GLU A 164 -18.24 -5.00 -15.73
CA GLU A 164 -18.88 -6.21 -15.42
C GLU A 164 -19.66 -6.50 -16.71
N ASN A 165 -19.01 -7.08 -17.68
CA ASN A 165 -19.59 -7.69 -18.89
C ASN A 165 -21.14 -7.72 -18.85
N ARG A 166 -21.77 -6.52 -18.76
CA ARG A 166 -23.22 -6.34 -18.66
C ARG A 166 -23.69 -5.96 -20.05
N GLU A 167 -24.26 -6.87 -20.76
CA GLU A 167 -25.24 -6.49 -21.76
C GLU A 167 -26.54 -6.16 -21.02
N LEU A 168 -26.94 -4.88 -21.10
CA LEU A 168 -28.17 -4.43 -20.45
C LEU A 168 -29.37 -4.93 -21.27
N VAL A 169 -30.20 -5.74 -20.64
CA VAL A 169 -31.45 -6.21 -21.25
C VAL A 169 -32.58 -5.32 -20.78
N LYS A 170 -33.40 -4.85 -21.72
CA LYS A 170 -34.62 -4.12 -21.37
C LYS A 170 -35.67 -5.10 -20.85
N TYR A 171 -36.53 -4.61 -19.95
CA TYR A 171 -37.60 -5.44 -19.40
C TYR A 171 -38.50 -6.06 -20.48
N GLU A 172 -38.80 -5.28 -21.54
CA GLU A 172 -39.62 -5.71 -22.70
C GLU A 172 -38.98 -6.88 -23.49
N ASP A 173 -37.66 -7.03 -23.46
CA ASP A 173 -36.92 -8.11 -24.15
C ASP A 173 -36.72 -9.35 -23.24
N LEU A 174 -36.99 -9.25 -21.93
CA LEU A 174 -36.86 -10.38 -21.00
C LEU A 174 -37.99 -11.41 -21.24
N PRO A 175 -37.64 -12.68 -21.45
CA PRO A 175 -38.65 -13.72 -21.51
C PRO A 175 -39.44 -13.82 -20.22
N LYS A 176 -40.77 -13.93 -20.35
CA LYS A 176 -41.65 -13.99 -19.17
C LYS A 176 -41.26 -15.08 -18.18
N HIS A 177 -40.81 -16.24 -18.64
CA HIS A 177 -40.43 -17.35 -17.77
C HIS A 177 -39.12 -17.07 -16.97
N VAL A 178 -38.25 -16.15 -17.45
CA VAL A 178 -37.06 -15.69 -16.72
C VAL A 178 -37.49 -14.85 -15.52
N VAL A 179 -38.35 -13.86 -15.76
CA VAL A 179 -38.91 -12.98 -14.70
C VAL A 179 -39.71 -13.81 -13.70
N ASP A 180 -40.57 -14.73 -14.21
CA ASP A 180 -41.39 -15.60 -13.35
C ASP A 180 -40.56 -16.58 -12.51
N ALA A 181 -39.42 -17.08 -12.99
CA ALA A 181 -38.50 -17.92 -12.24
C ALA A 181 -37.89 -17.19 -11.04
N VAL A 182 -37.42 -15.97 -11.28
CA VAL A 182 -36.84 -15.12 -10.23
C VAL A 182 -37.89 -14.73 -9.19
N ILE A 183 -39.08 -14.30 -9.64
CA ILE A 183 -40.20 -13.96 -8.75
C ILE A 183 -40.60 -15.17 -7.92
N ALA A 184 -40.70 -16.36 -8.52
CA ALA A 184 -41.18 -17.57 -7.86
C ALA A 184 -40.31 -17.98 -6.65
N ILE A 185 -38.99 -17.71 -6.70
CA ILE A 185 -38.05 -18.12 -5.66
C ILE A 185 -37.65 -16.99 -4.73
N GLU A 186 -37.48 -15.76 -5.25
CA GLU A 186 -36.98 -14.63 -4.47
C GLU A 186 -38.15 -13.84 -3.83
N ASP A 187 -39.23 -13.58 -4.57
CA ASP A 187 -40.30 -12.68 -4.14
C ASP A 187 -41.66 -13.01 -4.77
N GLU A 188 -42.34 -14.07 -4.28
CA GLU A 188 -43.57 -14.59 -4.87
C GLU A 188 -44.73 -13.56 -5.00
N ARG A 189 -44.69 -12.48 -4.19
CA ARG A 189 -45.69 -11.39 -4.16
C ARG A 189 -45.12 -10.05 -4.67
N TYR A 190 -44.13 -10.11 -5.50
CA TYR A 190 -43.42 -8.92 -6.02
C TYR A 190 -44.38 -7.84 -6.54
N TRP A 191 -45.42 -8.24 -7.26
CA TRP A 191 -46.41 -7.34 -7.87
C TRP A 191 -47.45 -6.80 -6.86
N GLU A 192 -47.49 -7.30 -5.59
CA GLU A 192 -48.52 -6.99 -4.62
C GLU A 192 -48.10 -5.97 -3.53
N HIS A 193 -46.83 -5.80 -3.28
CA HIS A 193 -46.31 -4.91 -2.26
C HIS A 193 -45.59 -3.69 -2.80
N ASN A 194 -45.34 -2.67 -1.97
CA ASN A 194 -44.61 -1.45 -2.31
C ASN A 194 -43.24 -1.43 -1.60
N GLY A 195 -42.26 -2.09 -2.16
CA GLY A 195 -40.88 -2.14 -1.69
C GLY A 195 -40.63 -3.14 -0.55
N VAL A 196 -41.56 -3.28 0.38
CA VAL A 196 -41.46 -4.19 1.54
C VAL A 196 -42.68 -5.06 1.65
N ASP A 197 -42.50 -6.37 1.64
CA ASP A 197 -43.57 -7.33 1.94
C ASP A 197 -43.74 -7.44 3.44
N ILE A 198 -44.71 -6.69 3.99
CA ILE A 198 -45.00 -6.65 5.44
C ILE A 198 -45.46 -8.02 5.97
N LYS A 199 -46.24 -8.80 5.20
CA LYS A 199 -46.70 -10.13 5.61
C LYS A 199 -45.57 -11.12 5.73
N ARG A 200 -44.65 -11.14 4.71
CA ARG A 200 -43.47 -12.02 4.68
C ARG A 200 -42.46 -11.60 5.75
N THR A 201 -42.23 -10.28 5.92
CA THR A 201 -41.34 -9.73 6.94
C THR A 201 -41.82 -10.07 8.35
N ALA A 202 -43.10 -9.92 8.63
CA ALA A 202 -43.72 -10.29 9.93
C ALA A 202 -43.61 -11.80 10.20
N ALA A 203 -43.84 -12.64 9.18
CA ALA A 203 -43.67 -14.08 9.28
C ALA A 203 -42.22 -14.49 9.55
N ALA A 204 -41.23 -13.83 8.88
CA ALA A 204 -39.80 -14.06 9.09
C ALA A 204 -39.35 -13.67 10.49
N ILE A 205 -39.84 -12.52 11.03
CA ILE A 205 -39.56 -12.08 12.40
C ILE A 205 -40.16 -13.06 13.41
N PHE A 206 -41.41 -13.51 13.19
CA PHE A 206 -42.06 -14.47 14.04
C PHE A 206 -41.33 -15.80 14.10
N ASN A 207 -40.91 -16.33 12.94
CA ASN A 207 -40.10 -17.55 12.87
C ASN A 207 -38.72 -17.39 13.52
N TYR A 208 -38.07 -16.25 13.39
CA TYR A 208 -36.80 -15.96 14.05
C TYR A 208 -36.91 -15.99 15.56
N VAL A 209 -37.99 -15.42 16.10
CA VAL A 209 -38.27 -15.42 17.55
C VAL A 209 -38.58 -16.81 18.07
N ILE A 210 -39.43 -17.60 17.36
CA ILE A 210 -39.79 -18.96 17.78
C ILE A 210 -38.61 -19.93 17.69
N ASN A 211 -37.79 -19.83 16.65
CA ASN A 211 -36.68 -20.75 16.42
C ASN A 211 -35.35 -20.28 17.07
N MET A 212 -35.44 -19.44 18.12
CA MET A 212 -34.30 -18.96 18.92
C MET A 212 -33.10 -18.43 18.04
N GLY A 213 -33.41 -17.64 17.04
CA GLY A 213 -32.37 -17.02 16.20
C GLY A 213 -31.92 -17.83 14.99
N LYS A 214 -32.51 -18.98 14.71
CA LYS A 214 -32.33 -19.73 13.47
C LYS A 214 -33.53 -19.49 12.56
N SER A 215 -33.31 -18.85 11.41
CA SER A 215 -34.36 -18.66 10.42
C SER A 215 -33.84 -19.09 9.07
N ASP A 216 -34.41 -20.12 8.51
CA ASP A 216 -34.17 -20.59 7.15
C ASP A 216 -35.02 -19.81 6.13
N PHE A 217 -35.73 -18.76 6.56
CA PHE A 217 -36.69 -18.02 5.77
C PHE A 217 -36.18 -16.64 5.40
N GLY A 218 -35.85 -16.41 4.12
CA GLY A 218 -35.49 -15.09 3.55
C GLY A 218 -36.72 -14.17 3.52
N GLY A 219 -36.66 -13.06 4.24
CA GLY A 219 -37.78 -12.08 4.31
C GLY A 219 -37.58 -10.83 3.46
N SER A 220 -36.51 -10.73 2.67
CA SER A 220 -36.22 -9.54 1.83
C SER A 220 -36.89 -9.65 0.47
N THR A 221 -37.42 -8.52 -0.03
CA THR A 221 -38.02 -8.40 -1.38
C THR A 221 -36.92 -8.16 -2.41
N ILE A 222 -37.24 -8.30 -3.70
CA ILE A 222 -36.36 -7.96 -4.83
C ILE A 222 -35.92 -6.50 -4.74
N THR A 223 -36.84 -5.57 -4.42
CA THR A 223 -36.54 -4.15 -4.24
C THR A 223 -35.56 -3.91 -3.11
N GLN A 224 -35.69 -4.61 -1.97
CA GLN A 224 -34.73 -4.56 -0.87
C GLN A 224 -33.36 -5.14 -1.26
N GLN A 225 -33.34 -6.22 -2.04
CA GLN A 225 -32.08 -6.79 -2.54
C GLN A 225 -31.39 -5.84 -3.51
N LEU A 226 -32.12 -5.20 -4.40
CA LEU A 226 -31.59 -4.17 -5.31
C LEU A 226 -30.96 -3.03 -4.49
N VAL A 227 -31.67 -2.45 -3.55
CA VAL A 227 -31.17 -1.40 -2.65
C VAL A 227 -29.92 -1.85 -1.92
N LYS A 228 -29.93 -3.05 -1.32
CA LYS A 228 -28.76 -3.61 -0.61
C LYS A 228 -27.55 -3.75 -1.52
N ASN A 229 -27.72 -4.27 -2.73
CA ASN A 229 -26.64 -4.51 -3.67
C ASN A 229 -26.07 -3.20 -4.22
N THR A 230 -26.90 -2.17 -4.36
CA THR A 230 -26.50 -0.86 -4.85
C THR A 230 -25.82 -0.02 -3.78
N THR A 231 -26.22 -0.13 -2.50
CA THR A 231 -25.73 0.76 -1.44
C THR A 231 -24.48 0.24 -0.74
N ASP A 232 -24.09 -1.02 -0.92
CA ASP A 232 -22.97 -1.72 -0.23
C ASP A 232 -22.93 -1.47 1.30
N ASP A 233 -24.12 -1.23 1.92
CA ASP A 233 -24.27 -1.04 3.36
C ASP A 233 -24.06 -2.39 4.06
N ARG A 234 -22.77 -2.69 4.40
CA ARG A 234 -22.34 -3.98 4.99
C ARG A 234 -22.50 -4.06 6.51
N GLU A 235 -23.00 -3.00 7.14
CA GLU A 235 -23.24 -3.05 8.58
C GLU A 235 -24.22 -4.18 8.93
N THR A 236 -23.89 -4.99 9.93
CA THR A 236 -24.78 -6.03 10.46
C THR A 236 -25.64 -5.48 11.59
N SER A 237 -26.33 -4.35 11.35
CA SER A 237 -27.17 -3.69 12.37
C SER A 237 -28.66 -3.66 11.98
N TRP A 238 -29.55 -3.56 12.96
CA TRP A 238 -30.98 -3.36 12.70
C TRP A 238 -31.26 -2.01 12.07
N THR A 239 -30.41 -0.99 12.31
CA THR A 239 -30.50 0.35 11.71
C THR A 239 -30.30 0.29 10.20
N ARG A 240 -29.36 -0.53 9.72
CA ARG A 240 -29.20 -0.81 8.29
C ARG A 240 -30.50 -1.34 7.67
N LYS A 241 -31.17 -2.30 8.34
CA LYS A 241 -32.41 -2.87 7.80
C LYS A 241 -33.56 -1.85 7.73
N VAL A 242 -33.60 -0.91 8.65
CA VAL A 242 -34.56 0.21 8.61
C VAL A 242 -34.24 1.14 7.42
N ARG A 243 -32.97 1.49 7.23
CA ARG A 243 -32.56 2.28 6.05
C ARG A 243 -32.89 1.57 4.73
N GLU A 244 -32.66 0.26 4.66
CA GLU A 244 -33.01 -0.59 3.51
C GLU A 244 -34.51 -0.56 3.22
N TRP A 245 -35.37 -0.70 4.26
CA TRP A 245 -36.83 -0.61 4.08
C TRP A 245 -37.26 0.76 3.57
N TYR A 246 -36.76 1.82 4.18
CA TYR A 246 -37.07 3.19 3.77
C TYR A 246 -36.70 3.45 2.31
N ARG A 247 -35.46 3.09 1.92
CA ARG A 247 -34.99 3.25 0.55
C ARG A 247 -35.78 2.39 -0.45
N ALA A 248 -36.15 1.17 -0.07
CA ALA A 248 -36.95 0.28 -0.92
C ALA A 248 -38.37 0.85 -1.17
N ILE A 249 -39.01 1.41 -0.14
CA ILE A 249 -40.32 2.07 -0.29
C ILE A 249 -40.17 3.32 -1.17
N SER A 250 -39.19 4.17 -0.87
CA SER A 250 -38.92 5.41 -1.63
C SER A 250 -38.61 5.15 -3.11
N LEU A 251 -37.89 4.04 -3.39
CA LEU A 251 -37.56 3.64 -4.77
C LEU A 251 -38.84 3.26 -5.55
N GLU A 252 -39.77 2.53 -4.95
CA GLU A 252 -41.04 2.17 -5.59
C GLU A 252 -42.04 3.32 -5.73
N GLU A 253 -41.82 4.44 -5.05
CA GLU A 253 -42.53 5.69 -5.31
C GLU A 253 -42.09 6.39 -6.61
N THR A 254 -40.84 6.14 -7.04
CA THR A 254 -40.21 6.83 -8.18
C THR A 254 -39.98 5.95 -9.39
N MET A 255 -39.95 4.60 -9.21
CA MET A 255 -39.72 3.63 -10.29
C MET A 255 -40.85 2.61 -10.38
N SER A 256 -41.21 2.20 -11.61
CA SER A 256 -42.17 1.12 -11.81
C SER A 256 -41.57 -0.25 -11.43
N LYS A 257 -42.42 -1.22 -11.14
CA LYS A 257 -42.02 -2.61 -10.83
C LYS A 257 -41.18 -3.22 -11.96
N GLU A 258 -41.56 -2.96 -13.21
CA GLU A 258 -40.84 -3.42 -14.40
C GLU A 258 -39.42 -2.81 -14.45
N ALA A 259 -39.28 -1.51 -14.18
CA ALA A 259 -38.00 -0.83 -14.16
C ALA A 259 -37.10 -1.34 -13.00
N ILE A 260 -37.68 -1.61 -11.82
CA ILE A 260 -36.96 -2.20 -10.68
C ILE A 260 -36.49 -3.63 -11.01
N MET A 261 -37.33 -4.44 -11.66
CA MET A 261 -36.98 -5.81 -12.09
C MET A 261 -35.86 -5.76 -13.13
N GLN A 262 -35.96 -4.90 -14.13
CA GLN A 262 -34.90 -4.68 -15.13
C GLN A 262 -33.58 -4.32 -14.44
N GLN A 263 -33.61 -3.37 -13.52
CA GLN A 263 -32.42 -2.93 -12.81
C GLN A 263 -31.83 -4.04 -11.94
N TYR A 264 -32.68 -4.78 -11.25
CA TYR A 264 -32.26 -5.93 -10.44
C TYR A 264 -31.57 -7.01 -11.28
N LEU A 265 -32.18 -7.44 -12.37
CA LEU A 265 -31.65 -8.48 -13.24
C LEU A 265 -30.38 -8.05 -14.00
N ASN A 266 -30.21 -6.76 -14.25
CA ASN A 266 -29.01 -6.22 -14.86
C ASN A 266 -27.84 -5.97 -13.88
N THR A 267 -28.10 -5.95 -12.55
CA THR A 267 -27.07 -5.59 -11.54
C THR A 267 -26.63 -6.71 -10.63
N ILE A 268 -27.38 -7.77 -10.54
CA ILE A 268 -27.16 -8.86 -9.59
C ILE A 268 -25.91 -9.67 -9.94
N TYR A 269 -25.08 -9.95 -8.94
CA TYR A 269 -23.94 -10.86 -9.12
C TYR A 269 -24.40 -12.31 -9.16
N MET A 270 -24.00 -13.04 -10.18
CA MET A 270 -24.45 -14.41 -10.51
C MET A 270 -23.33 -15.46 -10.51
N GLY A 271 -22.18 -15.17 -9.91
CA GLY A 271 -21.04 -16.10 -9.87
C GLY A 271 -20.13 -16.00 -11.09
N ASP A 272 -18.96 -16.62 -11.02
CA ASP A 272 -17.94 -16.70 -12.09
C ASP A 272 -17.76 -15.38 -12.86
N ASN A 273 -17.60 -14.29 -12.09
CA ASN A 273 -17.45 -12.91 -12.59
C ASN A 273 -18.61 -12.40 -13.49
N SER A 274 -19.78 -13.02 -13.40
CA SER A 274 -20.98 -12.63 -14.17
C SER A 274 -21.86 -11.69 -13.35
N TYR A 275 -22.05 -10.49 -13.85
CA TYR A 275 -22.98 -9.50 -13.29
C TYR A 275 -24.11 -9.27 -14.31
N GLY A 276 -25.35 -9.39 -13.88
CA GLY A 276 -26.52 -9.33 -14.71
C GLY A 276 -26.86 -10.66 -15.39
N ILE A 277 -28.16 -10.76 -15.70
CA ILE A 277 -28.73 -12.04 -16.18
C ILE A 277 -28.33 -12.40 -17.61
N GLU A 278 -28.12 -11.40 -18.46
CA GLU A 278 -27.64 -11.63 -19.85
C GLU A 278 -26.24 -12.28 -19.78
N LYS A 279 -25.31 -11.65 -19.04
CA LYS A 279 -23.96 -12.18 -18.91
C LYS A 279 -23.91 -13.55 -18.25
N ALA A 280 -24.79 -13.81 -17.30
CA ALA A 280 -24.90 -15.13 -16.70
C ALA A 280 -25.42 -16.17 -17.70
N ALA A 281 -26.39 -15.80 -18.55
CA ALA A 281 -26.90 -16.68 -19.59
C ALA A 281 -25.82 -17.02 -20.64
N GLU A 282 -25.03 -16.03 -21.06
CA GLU A 282 -23.89 -16.22 -21.95
C GLU A 282 -22.81 -17.11 -21.31
N ASN A 283 -22.41 -16.79 -20.07
CA ASN A 283 -21.33 -17.49 -19.37
C ASN A 283 -21.67 -18.95 -19.07
N TYR A 284 -22.93 -19.22 -18.67
CA TYR A 284 -23.32 -20.56 -18.26
C TYR A 284 -23.86 -21.40 -19.41
N PHE A 285 -24.53 -20.78 -20.39
CA PHE A 285 -25.23 -21.53 -21.47
C PHE A 285 -24.77 -21.15 -22.88
N GLY A 286 -23.91 -20.14 -23.04
CA GLY A 286 -23.49 -19.66 -24.36
C GLY A 286 -24.66 -19.09 -25.19
N LYS A 287 -25.66 -18.49 -24.52
CA LYS A 287 -26.89 -17.99 -25.12
C LYS A 287 -27.25 -16.63 -24.61
N ARG A 288 -27.94 -15.84 -25.39
CA ARG A 288 -28.61 -14.65 -24.90
C ARG A 288 -29.71 -15.02 -23.91
N VAL A 289 -30.06 -14.16 -22.98
CA VAL A 289 -31.16 -14.41 -22.03
C VAL A 289 -32.49 -14.57 -22.74
N THR A 290 -32.67 -13.96 -23.94
CA THR A 290 -33.85 -14.11 -24.81
C THR A 290 -34.05 -15.53 -25.27
N ASP A 291 -33.01 -16.32 -25.37
CA ASP A 291 -32.99 -17.66 -25.96
C ASP A 291 -32.92 -18.80 -24.93
N VAL A 292 -32.88 -18.43 -23.61
CA VAL A 292 -32.89 -19.47 -22.56
C VAL A 292 -34.27 -20.10 -22.40
N ASN A 293 -34.30 -21.41 -22.20
CA ASN A 293 -35.54 -22.14 -21.94
C ASN A 293 -35.93 -22.08 -20.43
N ILE A 294 -37.06 -22.65 -20.07
CA ILE A 294 -37.59 -22.66 -18.71
C ILE A 294 -36.63 -23.33 -17.71
N ALA A 295 -35.95 -24.42 -18.11
CA ALA A 295 -34.99 -25.10 -17.24
C ALA A 295 -33.75 -24.27 -16.96
N GLU A 296 -33.24 -23.60 -18.01
CA GLU A 296 -32.09 -22.68 -17.89
C GLU A 296 -32.44 -21.41 -17.12
N ALA A 297 -33.62 -20.86 -17.35
CA ALA A 297 -34.14 -19.73 -16.57
C ALA A 297 -34.28 -20.04 -15.06
N ALA A 298 -34.80 -21.23 -14.74
CA ALA A 298 -34.88 -21.72 -13.37
C ALA A 298 -33.47 -21.92 -12.75
N CYS A 299 -32.50 -22.35 -13.56
CA CYS A 299 -31.10 -22.48 -13.14
C CYS A 299 -30.48 -21.10 -12.85
N LEU A 300 -30.66 -20.10 -13.72
CA LEU A 300 -30.21 -18.72 -13.47
C LEU A 300 -30.82 -18.17 -12.17
N ALA A 301 -32.12 -18.32 -11.97
CA ALA A 301 -32.79 -17.89 -10.74
C ALA A 301 -32.26 -18.61 -9.48
N ALA A 302 -31.83 -19.87 -9.61
CA ALA A 302 -31.27 -20.65 -8.51
C ALA A 302 -29.92 -20.13 -8.03
N ILE A 303 -29.08 -19.60 -8.92
CA ILE A 303 -27.73 -19.07 -8.62
C ILE A 303 -27.80 -17.84 -7.71
N VAL A 304 -28.83 -17.01 -7.83
CA VAL A 304 -28.96 -15.71 -7.18
C VAL A 304 -28.77 -15.77 -5.66
N GLN A 305 -29.26 -16.78 -4.98
CA GLN A 305 -29.20 -16.86 -3.51
C GLN A 305 -27.79 -16.93 -2.95
N ALA A 306 -26.90 -17.69 -3.58
CA ALA A 306 -25.54 -17.92 -3.13
C ALA A 306 -24.62 -18.23 -4.31
N PRO A 307 -24.27 -17.22 -5.14
CA PRO A 307 -23.58 -17.41 -6.43
C PRO A 307 -22.31 -18.27 -6.33
N SER A 308 -21.47 -18.01 -5.29
CA SER A 308 -20.26 -18.78 -5.08
C SER A 308 -20.47 -20.24 -4.67
N SER A 309 -21.65 -20.59 -4.13
CA SER A 309 -21.98 -21.95 -3.72
C SER A 309 -22.68 -22.74 -4.82
N TYR A 310 -23.32 -22.04 -5.73
CA TYR A 310 -24.07 -22.62 -6.86
C TYR A 310 -23.35 -22.44 -8.21
N ASP A 311 -22.05 -22.08 -8.18
CA ASP A 311 -21.22 -21.98 -9.37
C ASP A 311 -20.98 -23.38 -9.95
N PRO A 312 -21.45 -23.68 -11.21
CA PRO A 312 -21.34 -25.01 -11.80
C PRO A 312 -19.91 -25.37 -12.21
N TYR A 313 -18.99 -24.41 -12.25
CA TYR A 313 -17.59 -24.60 -12.64
C TYR A 313 -16.65 -24.82 -11.45
N ARG A 314 -17.12 -24.56 -10.23
CA ARG A 314 -16.31 -24.63 -9.01
C ARG A 314 -16.03 -26.06 -8.57
N SER A 315 -17.04 -26.91 -8.54
CA SER A 315 -16.92 -28.35 -8.21
C SER A 315 -18.19 -29.11 -8.61
N ASP A 316 -18.10 -30.45 -8.64
CA ASP A 316 -19.27 -31.32 -8.90
C ASP A 316 -20.34 -31.19 -7.80
N GLU A 317 -19.94 -30.97 -6.54
CA GLU A 317 -20.87 -30.74 -5.43
C GLU A 317 -21.64 -29.43 -5.62
N SER A 318 -20.95 -28.35 -6.06
CA SER A 318 -21.61 -27.07 -6.36
C SER A 318 -22.62 -27.21 -7.49
N ARG A 319 -22.23 -27.94 -8.54
CA ARG A 319 -23.12 -28.25 -9.68
C ARG A 319 -24.34 -29.05 -9.27
N GLN A 320 -24.18 -30.07 -8.43
CA GLN A 320 -25.31 -30.87 -7.94
C GLN A 320 -26.22 -30.06 -7.01
N ALA A 321 -25.66 -29.18 -6.18
CA ALA A 321 -26.43 -28.26 -5.34
C ALA A 321 -27.23 -27.28 -6.20
N LEU A 322 -26.65 -26.74 -7.29
CA LEU A 322 -27.34 -25.89 -8.23
C LEU A 322 -28.52 -26.61 -8.90
N ILE A 323 -28.33 -27.84 -9.41
CA ILE A 323 -29.38 -28.61 -10.01
C ILE A 323 -30.52 -28.88 -9.01
N SER A 324 -30.19 -29.26 -7.77
CA SER A 324 -31.19 -29.48 -6.73
C SER A 324 -32.03 -28.24 -6.45
N ARG A 325 -31.37 -27.06 -6.46
CA ARG A 325 -32.07 -25.79 -6.26
C ARG A 325 -32.86 -25.35 -7.49
N GLN A 326 -32.37 -25.59 -8.70
CA GLN A 326 -33.13 -25.38 -9.94
C GLN A 326 -34.46 -26.16 -9.94
N GLN A 327 -34.45 -27.41 -9.48
CA GLN A 327 -35.66 -28.23 -9.32
C GLN A 327 -36.64 -27.62 -8.32
N LEU A 328 -36.11 -27.01 -7.24
CA LEU A 328 -36.94 -26.26 -6.28
C LEU A 328 -37.61 -25.05 -6.95
N VAL A 329 -36.86 -24.27 -7.76
CA VAL A 329 -37.41 -23.13 -8.51
C VAL A 329 -38.53 -23.61 -9.45
N LEU A 330 -38.33 -24.65 -10.24
CA LEU A 330 -39.36 -25.21 -11.10
C LEU A 330 -40.62 -25.65 -10.35
N SER A 331 -40.45 -26.27 -9.17
CA SER A 331 -41.58 -26.67 -8.37
C SER A 331 -42.38 -25.48 -7.79
N GLN A 332 -41.71 -24.39 -7.45
CA GLN A 332 -42.36 -23.14 -7.02
C GLN A 332 -43.06 -22.45 -8.20
N MET A 333 -42.45 -22.43 -9.39
CA MET A 333 -43.09 -21.91 -10.60
C MET A 333 -44.42 -22.66 -10.90
N LEU A 334 -44.40 -23.99 -10.83
CA LEU A 334 -45.62 -24.82 -11.00
C LEU A 334 -46.66 -24.51 -9.92
N LYS A 335 -46.26 -24.47 -8.65
CA LYS A 335 -47.14 -24.18 -7.51
C LYS A 335 -47.83 -22.82 -7.62
N LEU A 336 -47.13 -21.82 -8.15
CA LEU A 336 -47.61 -20.48 -8.37
C LEU A 336 -48.35 -20.30 -9.71
N GLY A 337 -48.52 -21.38 -10.51
CA GLY A 337 -49.18 -21.34 -11.80
C GLY A 337 -48.45 -20.51 -12.85
N LYS A 338 -47.10 -20.37 -12.71
CA LYS A 338 -46.24 -19.67 -13.68
C LYS A 338 -45.88 -20.54 -14.87
N ILE A 339 -45.92 -21.87 -14.69
CA ILE A 339 -45.77 -22.90 -15.73
C ILE A 339 -46.86 -23.96 -15.58
N THR A 340 -47.15 -24.66 -16.68
CA THR A 340 -48.08 -25.80 -16.68
C THR A 340 -47.37 -27.08 -16.21
N GLN A 341 -48.16 -28.13 -15.94
CA GLN A 341 -47.60 -29.43 -15.53
C GLN A 341 -46.72 -30.00 -16.68
N GLU A 342 -47.15 -29.87 -17.91
CA GLU A 342 -46.40 -30.33 -19.10
C GLU A 342 -45.05 -29.60 -19.23
N GLN A 343 -45.03 -28.26 -19.02
CA GLN A 343 -43.82 -27.47 -19.02
C GLN A 343 -42.87 -27.82 -17.87
N TYR A 344 -43.43 -28.13 -16.70
CA TYR A 344 -42.64 -28.59 -15.56
C TYR A 344 -41.99 -29.95 -15.88
N ASP A 345 -42.76 -30.91 -16.43
CA ASP A 345 -42.27 -32.25 -16.74
C ASP A 345 -41.19 -32.20 -17.82
N GLU A 346 -41.29 -31.30 -18.79
CA GLU A 346 -40.26 -31.06 -19.77
C GLU A 346 -39.00 -30.44 -19.14
N ALA A 347 -39.15 -29.37 -18.35
CA ALA A 347 -38.04 -28.62 -17.80
C ALA A 347 -37.25 -29.42 -16.74
N ILE A 348 -37.89 -30.25 -15.93
CA ILE A 348 -37.22 -31.04 -14.89
C ILE A 348 -36.39 -32.18 -15.48
N ASN A 349 -36.76 -32.68 -16.69
CA ASN A 349 -36.06 -33.72 -17.41
C ASN A 349 -35.03 -33.13 -18.40
N TYR A 350 -34.98 -31.82 -18.57
CA TYR A 350 -34.02 -31.16 -19.46
C TYR A 350 -32.60 -31.27 -18.89
N GLN A 351 -31.66 -31.76 -19.72
CA GLN A 351 -30.26 -31.85 -19.34
C GLN A 351 -29.56 -30.49 -19.54
N LEU A 352 -29.21 -29.84 -18.47
CA LEU A 352 -28.45 -28.58 -18.51
C LEU A 352 -27.04 -28.83 -19.09
N VAL A 353 -26.67 -28.04 -20.09
CA VAL A 353 -25.33 -28.04 -20.69
C VAL A 353 -24.65 -26.73 -20.36
N PHE A 354 -23.57 -26.82 -19.59
CA PHE A 354 -22.76 -25.65 -19.21
C PHE A 354 -21.59 -25.49 -20.16
N THR A 355 -21.44 -24.32 -20.78
CA THR A 355 -20.42 -24.00 -21.78
C THR A 355 -19.53 -22.85 -21.28
N LYS A 356 -18.23 -23.11 -21.01
CA LYS A 356 -17.31 -22.10 -20.48
C LYS A 356 -16.64 -21.23 -21.56
N ASP A 357 -16.80 -21.51 -22.82
CA ASP A 357 -16.00 -20.97 -23.94
C ASP A 357 -16.74 -19.98 -24.84
N PHE A 358 -17.71 -19.22 -24.32
CA PHE A 358 -18.33 -18.16 -25.12
C PHE A 358 -17.34 -17.00 -25.25
N LYS A 359 -16.73 -16.86 -26.45
CA LYS A 359 -15.91 -15.69 -26.79
C LYS A 359 -16.79 -14.72 -27.57
N ASP A 360 -17.18 -13.63 -26.93
CA ASP A 360 -17.76 -12.50 -27.66
C ASP A 360 -16.66 -11.87 -28.54
N GLU A 361 -16.86 -11.84 -29.87
CA GLU A 361 -15.97 -11.17 -30.83
C GLU A 361 -15.99 -9.62 -30.66
N ASN A 362 -16.92 -9.08 -29.89
CA ASN A 362 -17.02 -7.65 -29.55
C ASN A 362 -16.36 -7.30 -28.21
N THR A 363 -15.27 -7.95 -27.83
CA THR A 363 -14.54 -7.66 -26.60
C THR A 363 -14.16 -6.19 -26.55
N THR A 364 -14.83 -5.42 -25.70
CA THR A 364 -14.40 -4.07 -25.28
C THR A 364 -12.97 -4.13 -24.78
N SER A 365 -12.11 -3.26 -25.30
CA SER A 365 -10.71 -3.23 -24.90
C SER A 365 -10.60 -3.01 -23.39
N MET A 366 -9.87 -3.90 -22.72
CA MET A 366 -9.57 -3.84 -21.28
C MET A 366 -9.02 -2.46 -20.90
N LEU A 367 -9.48 -1.88 -19.79
CA LEU A 367 -8.98 -0.62 -19.27
C LEU A 367 -7.49 -0.71 -18.96
N SER A 368 -6.74 0.34 -19.27
CA SER A 368 -5.33 0.45 -18.84
C SER A 368 -5.22 0.60 -17.32
N TYR A 369 -4.05 0.34 -16.74
CA TYR A 369 -3.79 0.61 -15.32
C TYR A 369 -4.02 2.08 -14.95
N PHE A 370 -3.75 3.00 -15.88
CA PHE A 370 -4.03 4.41 -15.71
C PHE A 370 -5.54 4.67 -15.62
N ALA A 371 -6.32 4.12 -16.54
CA ALA A 371 -7.78 4.27 -16.55
C ALA A 371 -8.43 3.67 -15.29
N ASP A 372 -7.95 2.52 -14.80
CA ASP A 372 -8.39 1.94 -13.53
C ASP A 372 -8.09 2.87 -12.33
N ALA A 373 -6.91 3.49 -12.32
CA ALA A 373 -6.54 4.43 -11.26
C ALA A 373 -7.42 5.68 -11.29
N VAL A 374 -7.71 6.22 -12.48
CA VAL A 374 -8.68 7.34 -12.69
C VAL A 374 -10.05 6.95 -12.17
N LEU A 375 -10.56 5.78 -12.57
CA LEU A 375 -11.88 5.30 -12.14
C LEU A 375 -11.97 5.23 -10.61
N ASN A 376 -10.95 4.70 -9.94
CA ASN A 376 -10.93 4.58 -8.49
C ASN A 376 -10.88 5.95 -7.80
N GLU A 377 -10.09 6.90 -8.31
CA GLU A 377 -10.01 8.26 -7.75
C GLU A 377 -11.31 9.01 -7.93
N VAL A 378 -11.86 9.04 -9.16
CA VAL A 378 -13.13 9.71 -9.47
C VAL A 378 -14.29 9.10 -8.68
N ALA A 379 -14.33 7.75 -8.52
CA ALA A 379 -15.37 7.09 -7.75
C ALA A 379 -15.32 7.49 -6.27
N SER A 380 -14.12 7.62 -5.70
CA SER A 380 -13.94 8.06 -4.31
C SER A 380 -14.40 9.49 -4.12
N ASP A 381 -13.98 10.41 -5.01
CA ASP A 381 -14.34 11.82 -4.94
C ASP A 381 -15.84 12.03 -5.21
N LEU A 382 -16.43 11.24 -6.12
CA LEU A 382 -17.86 11.28 -6.42
C LEU A 382 -18.70 10.79 -5.24
N ALA A 383 -18.24 9.71 -4.60
CA ALA A 383 -18.88 9.16 -3.41
C ALA A 383 -18.88 10.16 -2.26
N GLU A 384 -17.75 10.82 -2.02
CA GLU A 384 -17.63 11.86 -0.99
C GLU A 384 -18.50 13.09 -1.34
N SER A 385 -18.42 13.59 -2.56
CA SER A 385 -19.14 14.79 -3.00
C SER A 385 -20.66 14.63 -2.95
N LYS A 386 -21.18 13.43 -3.34
CA LYS A 386 -22.62 13.16 -3.36
C LYS A 386 -23.14 12.50 -2.07
N GLY A 387 -22.25 12.10 -1.13
CA GLY A 387 -22.64 11.37 0.08
C GLY A 387 -23.22 9.98 -0.22
N ILE A 388 -22.76 9.32 -1.29
CA ILE A 388 -23.21 8.00 -1.73
C ILE A 388 -22.12 6.93 -1.49
N PRO A 389 -22.52 5.64 -1.39
CA PRO A 389 -21.53 4.56 -1.29
C PRO A 389 -20.60 4.52 -2.51
N TYR A 390 -19.32 4.12 -2.28
CA TYR A 390 -18.31 3.99 -3.33
C TYR A 390 -18.77 3.12 -4.53
N ASN A 391 -19.43 1.99 -4.26
CA ASN A 391 -19.91 1.10 -5.33
C ASN A 391 -21.02 1.76 -6.17
N THR A 392 -21.86 2.60 -5.57
CA THR A 392 -22.85 3.40 -6.29
C THR A 392 -22.17 4.43 -7.18
N ALA A 393 -21.12 5.09 -6.69
CA ALA A 393 -20.33 6.02 -7.50
C ALA A 393 -19.66 5.31 -8.68
N VAL A 394 -19.07 4.13 -8.44
CA VAL A 394 -18.51 3.29 -9.52
C VAL A 394 -19.58 2.97 -10.57
N GLN A 395 -20.77 2.55 -10.13
CA GLN A 395 -21.86 2.24 -11.04
C GLN A 395 -22.26 3.45 -11.88
N LEU A 396 -22.38 4.63 -11.29
CA LEU A 396 -22.65 5.87 -12.01
C LEU A 396 -21.58 6.18 -13.06
N LEU A 397 -20.29 5.94 -12.75
CA LEU A 397 -19.21 6.16 -13.71
C LEU A 397 -19.31 5.26 -14.93
N TYR A 398 -19.89 4.07 -14.82
CA TYR A 398 -20.09 3.20 -15.98
C TYR A 398 -21.33 3.55 -16.81
N THR A 399 -22.26 4.34 -16.25
CA THR A 399 -23.63 4.28 -16.74
C THR A 399 -24.31 5.65 -16.91
N ALA A 400 -23.73 6.70 -16.35
CA ALA A 400 -24.33 8.04 -16.41
C ALA A 400 -23.88 8.87 -17.62
N GLY A 401 -23.06 8.32 -18.50
CA GLY A 401 -22.60 9.04 -19.70
C GLY A 401 -21.70 10.23 -19.38
N TYR A 402 -20.89 10.12 -18.32
CA TYR A 402 -19.95 11.19 -17.94
C TYR A 402 -18.76 11.26 -18.89
N THR A 403 -18.22 12.46 -19.05
CA THR A 403 -16.94 12.69 -19.69
C THR A 403 -15.92 13.04 -18.61
N ILE A 404 -14.92 12.18 -18.42
CA ILE A 404 -13.84 12.32 -17.44
C ILE A 404 -12.62 12.90 -18.16
N HIS A 405 -12.23 14.12 -17.81
CA HIS A 405 -11.02 14.74 -18.33
C HIS A 405 -9.84 14.35 -17.45
N THR A 406 -9.01 13.43 -17.94
CA THR A 406 -7.86 12.91 -17.20
C THR A 406 -6.61 13.76 -17.38
N THR A 407 -5.58 13.49 -16.60
CA THR A 407 -4.26 14.12 -16.71
C THR A 407 -3.31 13.36 -17.62
N GLN A 408 -3.73 12.22 -18.21
CA GLN A 408 -2.87 11.39 -19.05
C GLN A 408 -2.34 12.16 -20.24
N ASP A 409 -1.03 12.11 -20.42
CA ASP A 409 -0.34 12.45 -21.67
C ASP A 409 -0.15 11.17 -22.48
N VAL A 410 -0.76 11.13 -23.67
CA VAL A 410 -0.72 9.92 -24.53
C VAL A 410 0.69 9.57 -24.95
N GLY A 411 1.57 10.57 -25.17
CA GLY A 411 2.97 10.36 -25.53
C GLY A 411 3.77 9.77 -24.36
N VAL A 412 3.53 10.27 -23.15
CA VAL A 412 4.17 9.74 -21.93
C VAL A 412 3.72 8.29 -21.66
N GLN A 413 2.43 8.03 -21.76
CA GLN A 413 1.93 6.65 -21.57
C GLN A 413 2.47 5.70 -22.64
N ALA A 414 2.54 6.13 -23.90
CA ALA A 414 3.11 5.32 -24.98
C ALA A 414 4.60 5.01 -24.77
N ALA A 415 5.37 5.95 -24.20
CA ALA A 415 6.78 5.73 -23.84
C ALA A 415 6.92 4.67 -22.73
N ILE A 416 6.04 4.73 -21.68
CA ILE A 416 5.98 3.70 -20.63
C ILE A 416 5.67 2.35 -21.24
N ASP A 417 4.59 2.26 -22.04
CA ASP A 417 4.12 1.01 -22.64
C ASP A 417 5.20 0.42 -23.58
N ALA A 418 5.98 1.26 -24.26
CA ALA A 418 7.09 0.82 -25.12
C ALA A 418 8.25 0.24 -24.31
N ALA A 419 8.66 0.89 -23.21
CA ALA A 419 9.73 0.44 -22.33
C ALA A 419 9.38 -0.91 -21.67
N TYR A 420 8.11 -1.10 -21.25
CA TYR A 420 7.63 -2.32 -20.60
C TYR A 420 7.38 -3.50 -21.58
N LYS A 421 7.43 -3.29 -22.90
CA LYS A 421 7.44 -4.36 -23.89
C LYS A 421 8.81 -5.05 -24.05
N ASN A 422 9.84 -4.55 -23.40
CA ASN A 422 11.16 -5.17 -23.45
C ASN A 422 11.24 -6.37 -22.48
N ASP A 423 10.84 -7.52 -22.93
CA ASP A 423 10.81 -8.78 -22.16
C ASP A 423 12.16 -9.16 -21.53
N LYS A 424 13.27 -8.62 -22.04
CA LYS A 424 14.61 -8.88 -21.51
C LYS A 424 14.87 -8.22 -20.15
N LEU A 425 14.07 -7.23 -19.79
CA LEU A 425 14.17 -6.55 -18.50
C LEU A 425 13.44 -7.31 -17.38
N PHE A 426 12.57 -8.25 -17.74
CA PHE A 426 11.78 -9.01 -16.80
C PHE A 426 12.07 -10.50 -16.96
N TYR A 427 12.09 -11.22 -15.85
CA TYR A 427 12.37 -12.64 -15.88
C TYR A 427 11.51 -13.40 -14.85
N THR A 428 11.31 -14.65 -15.11
CA THR A 428 10.73 -15.59 -14.17
C THR A 428 11.86 -16.41 -13.56
N ASP A 429 11.91 -16.49 -12.24
CA ASP A 429 12.95 -17.24 -11.55
C ASP A 429 12.77 -18.76 -11.71
N ALA A 430 13.73 -19.54 -11.15
CA ALA A 430 13.71 -20.99 -11.23
C ALA A 430 12.49 -21.65 -10.57
N ASP A 431 11.78 -20.95 -9.69
CA ASP A 431 10.57 -21.43 -9.01
C ASP A 431 9.29 -20.89 -9.65
N GLY A 432 9.38 -20.25 -10.79
CA GLY A 432 8.24 -19.74 -11.54
C GLY A 432 7.71 -18.39 -11.05
N LEU A 433 8.49 -17.65 -10.20
CA LEU A 433 8.11 -16.30 -9.80
C LEU A 433 8.57 -15.28 -10.84
N PHE A 434 7.64 -14.47 -11.27
CA PHE A 434 7.90 -13.38 -12.20
C PHE A 434 8.33 -12.12 -11.44
N MET A 435 9.43 -11.48 -11.87
CA MET A 435 9.85 -10.17 -11.40
C MET A 435 8.90 -9.11 -11.93
N ASP A 436 8.14 -8.49 -11.05
CA ASP A 436 7.18 -7.46 -11.40
C ASP A 436 7.79 -6.05 -11.30
N SER A 437 7.11 -5.08 -11.89
CA SER A 437 7.55 -3.68 -11.92
C SER A 437 6.35 -2.75 -12.01
N ALA A 438 6.50 -1.54 -11.46
CA ALA A 438 5.53 -0.48 -11.61
C ALA A 438 6.23 0.88 -11.73
N MET A 439 5.62 1.79 -12.49
CA MET A 439 6.17 3.12 -12.76
C MET A 439 5.09 4.19 -12.71
N VAL A 440 5.47 5.39 -12.29
CA VAL A 440 4.66 6.62 -12.34
C VAL A 440 5.50 7.74 -12.92
N VAL A 441 4.91 8.49 -13.85
CA VAL A 441 5.47 9.73 -14.42
C VAL A 441 4.56 10.91 -14.05
N MET A 442 5.16 11.97 -13.51
CA MET A 442 4.44 13.17 -13.05
C MET A 442 5.02 14.45 -13.63
N ASP A 443 4.15 15.42 -13.85
CA ASP A 443 4.53 16.84 -13.92
C ASP A 443 4.64 17.39 -12.51
N GLN A 444 5.85 17.69 -12.07
CA GLN A 444 6.14 18.16 -10.73
C GLN A 444 5.51 19.53 -10.41
N LYS A 445 5.15 20.34 -11.40
CA LYS A 445 4.60 21.69 -11.20
C LYS A 445 3.10 21.68 -10.94
N THR A 446 2.38 20.79 -11.62
CA THR A 446 0.93 20.72 -11.59
C THR A 446 0.38 19.59 -10.70
N GLY A 447 1.24 18.63 -10.32
CA GLY A 447 0.83 17.41 -9.63
C GLY A 447 0.13 16.38 -10.55
N ASN A 448 0.03 16.68 -11.84
CA ASN A 448 -0.60 15.78 -12.81
C ASN A 448 0.21 14.49 -12.96
N VAL A 449 -0.45 13.35 -12.77
CA VAL A 449 0.08 12.04 -13.18
C VAL A 449 -0.13 11.92 -14.68
N LEU A 450 0.97 11.92 -15.43
CA LEU A 450 0.94 11.93 -16.89
C LEU A 450 0.84 10.53 -17.49
N GLY A 451 1.29 9.52 -16.76
CA GLY A 451 1.22 8.14 -17.16
C GLY A 451 1.63 7.23 -16.01
N LEU A 452 1.17 5.99 -16.04
CA LEU A 452 1.58 4.95 -15.11
C LEU A 452 1.36 3.55 -15.67
N ILE A 453 2.09 2.60 -15.08
CA ILE A 453 1.86 1.18 -15.27
C ILE A 453 1.91 0.48 -13.91
N GLY A 454 0.99 -0.44 -13.67
CA GLY A 454 0.84 -1.10 -12.37
C GLY A 454 1.49 -2.47 -12.26
N SER A 455 1.87 -3.09 -13.38
CA SER A 455 2.56 -4.37 -13.43
C SER A 455 3.24 -4.56 -14.78
N ALA A 456 4.37 -5.25 -14.80
CA ALA A 456 5.04 -5.70 -16.02
C ALA A 456 4.37 -6.92 -16.65
N LYS A 457 3.47 -7.60 -15.93
CA LYS A 457 2.66 -8.69 -16.47
C LYS A 457 1.57 -8.16 -17.38
N PRO A 458 1.20 -8.92 -18.42
CA PRO A 458 -0.03 -8.63 -19.15
C PRO A 458 -1.21 -8.52 -18.18
N LYS A 459 -2.01 -7.49 -18.35
CA LYS A 459 -3.23 -7.31 -17.56
C LYS A 459 -4.28 -8.29 -18.05
N GLU A 460 -4.95 -9.00 -17.14
CA GLU A 460 -5.92 -10.08 -17.49
C GLU A 460 -7.37 -9.67 -17.19
N THR A 461 -7.57 -8.70 -16.32
CA THR A 461 -8.90 -8.24 -15.89
C THR A 461 -8.92 -6.73 -15.69
N ASP A 462 -10.09 -6.12 -15.85
CA ASP A 462 -10.31 -4.74 -15.43
C ASP A 462 -10.20 -4.64 -13.91
N ARG A 463 -9.77 -3.46 -13.43
CA ARG A 463 -9.55 -3.18 -12.01
C ARG A 463 -8.59 -4.19 -11.33
N ALA A 464 -7.65 -4.73 -12.13
CA ALA A 464 -6.57 -5.55 -11.60
C ALA A 464 -5.77 -4.78 -10.54
N TRP A 465 -5.10 -5.51 -9.65
CA TRP A 465 -4.23 -4.91 -8.64
C TRP A 465 -3.18 -4.02 -9.28
N ASN A 466 -3.16 -2.73 -8.92
CA ASN A 466 -2.28 -1.72 -9.49
C ASN A 466 -1.07 -1.50 -8.59
N GLY A 467 0.09 -2.03 -8.98
CA GLY A 467 1.33 -1.91 -8.22
C GLY A 467 1.82 -0.48 -8.05
N ALA A 468 1.45 0.43 -8.95
CA ALA A 468 1.85 1.82 -8.88
C ALA A 468 1.15 2.62 -7.76
N THR A 469 -0.11 2.31 -7.48
CA THR A 469 -0.96 3.07 -6.56
C THR A 469 -1.38 2.31 -5.31
N GLN A 470 -1.36 0.97 -5.34
CA GLN A 470 -1.89 0.12 -4.26
C GLN A 470 -0.81 -0.71 -3.55
N SER A 471 0.26 -1.15 -4.26
CA SER A 471 1.35 -1.88 -3.64
C SER A 471 2.25 -0.95 -2.83
N ARG A 472 2.55 -1.36 -1.61
CA ARG A 472 3.50 -0.66 -0.75
C ARG A 472 4.73 -1.51 -0.55
N ASN A 473 5.88 -0.99 -0.95
CA ASN A 473 7.16 -1.66 -0.89
C ASN A 473 8.16 -0.82 -0.12
N GLN A 474 9.17 -1.45 0.50
CA GLN A 474 10.20 -0.72 1.22
C GLN A 474 11.00 0.16 0.25
N PRO A 475 11.07 1.49 0.50
CA PRO A 475 11.75 2.41 -0.43
C PRO A 475 13.27 2.27 -0.40
N GLY A 476 13.84 1.61 0.60
CA GLY A 476 15.27 1.48 0.78
C GLY A 476 15.97 2.84 0.73
N SER A 477 17.12 2.88 0.07
CA SER A 477 17.96 4.09 0.01
C SER A 477 17.34 5.29 -0.71
N THR A 478 16.18 5.16 -1.40
CA THR A 478 15.46 6.33 -1.93
C THR A 478 14.86 7.19 -0.81
N MET A 479 14.80 6.67 0.40
CA MET A 479 14.37 7.43 1.58
C MET A 479 15.40 8.44 2.07
N LYS A 480 16.70 8.24 1.80
CA LYS A 480 17.79 9.07 2.32
C LYS A 480 17.64 10.59 2.04
N PRO A 481 17.30 11.02 0.81
CA PRO A 481 17.04 12.43 0.53
C PRO A 481 15.91 13.01 1.39
N LEU A 482 14.87 12.23 1.68
CA LEU A 482 13.64 12.65 2.34
C LEU A 482 13.74 12.58 3.87
N GLY A 483 14.43 11.57 4.40
CA GLY A 483 14.49 11.32 5.85
C GLY A 483 15.82 11.71 6.53
N ALA A 484 16.86 12.04 5.75
CA ALA A 484 18.16 12.38 6.31
C ALA A 484 18.71 13.71 5.78
N TYR A 485 18.99 13.80 4.48
CA TYR A 485 19.69 14.94 3.90
C TYR A 485 18.81 16.18 3.76
N GLY A 486 17.59 16.04 3.23
CA GLY A 486 16.62 17.13 3.09
C GLY A 486 16.34 17.85 4.41
N PRO A 487 15.87 17.13 5.46
CA PRO A 487 15.62 17.75 6.75
C PRO A 487 16.88 18.35 7.39
N ALA A 488 18.08 17.75 7.19
CA ALA A 488 19.33 18.31 7.71
C ALA A 488 19.71 19.62 7.00
N PHE A 489 19.51 19.71 5.68
CA PHE A 489 19.74 20.94 4.92
C PHE A 489 18.68 22.01 5.25
N GLU A 490 17.44 21.61 5.50
CA GLU A 490 16.34 22.52 5.86
C GLU A 490 16.59 23.21 7.19
N LEU A 491 17.08 22.47 8.18
CA LEU A 491 17.46 23.00 9.48
C LEU A 491 18.82 23.73 9.46
N GLY A 492 19.59 23.61 8.36
CA GLY A 492 20.93 24.19 8.26
C GLY A 492 21.97 23.53 9.17
N VAL A 493 21.70 22.32 9.69
CA VAL A 493 22.64 21.52 10.50
C VAL A 493 23.64 20.76 9.65
N ALA A 494 23.42 20.71 8.35
CA ALA A 494 24.33 20.20 7.34
C ALA A 494 24.12 20.93 5.99
N ALA A 495 25.08 20.77 5.11
CA ALA A 495 25.08 21.22 3.71
C ALA A 495 25.84 20.18 2.85
N PRO A 496 25.80 20.24 1.53
CA PRO A 496 26.54 19.31 0.66
C PRO A 496 28.01 19.10 1.03
N GLY A 497 28.72 20.17 1.39
CA GLY A 497 30.13 20.13 1.80
C GLY A 497 30.39 19.75 3.25
N THR A 498 29.35 19.52 4.07
CA THR A 498 29.51 19.16 5.49
C THR A 498 30.15 17.76 5.60
N GLY A 499 31.21 17.67 6.40
CA GLY A 499 31.87 16.43 6.75
C GLY A 499 31.03 15.59 7.71
N ILE A 500 30.94 14.30 7.45
CA ILE A 500 30.27 13.35 8.29
C ILE A 500 31.10 12.06 8.40
N ASP A 501 31.06 11.43 9.57
CA ASP A 501 31.89 10.27 9.83
C ASP A 501 31.18 8.95 9.47
N ASP A 502 31.69 8.26 8.45
CA ASP A 502 31.29 6.90 8.10
C ASP A 502 32.16 5.91 8.88
N SER A 503 31.84 5.68 10.14
CA SER A 503 32.55 4.75 11.03
C SER A 503 31.60 3.90 11.83
N TYR A 504 32.08 2.75 12.31
CA TYR A 504 31.33 1.85 13.17
C TYR A 504 30.78 2.56 14.40
N PHE A 505 29.52 2.33 14.69
CA PHE A 505 28.89 2.71 15.96
C PHE A 505 27.76 1.75 16.32
N THR A 506 27.34 1.79 17.57
CA THR A 506 26.19 1.04 18.09
C THR A 506 25.20 2.00 18.75
N LEU A 507 23.93 1.69 18.64
CA LEU A 507 22.86 2.40 19.30
C LEU A 507 21.86 1.40 19.88
N ASN A 508 21.73 1.33 21.21
CA ASN A 508 20.80 0.42 21.89
C ASN A 508 20.89 -1.04 21.40
N GLY A 509 22.11 -1.53 21.13
CA GLY A 509 22.35 -2.88 20.63
C GLY A 509 22.25 -3.06 19.11
N TRP A 510 21.75 -2.05 18.39
CA TRP A 510 21.76 -2.05 16.94
C TRP A 510 23.09 -1.52 16.39
N ALA A 511 23.72 -2.31 15.52
CA ALA A 511 24.96 -1.96 14.83
C ALA A 511 24.70 -1.87 13.32
N PRO A 512 24.28 -0.69 12.79
CA PRO A 512 24.02 -0.53 11.37
C PRO A 512 25.27 -0.74 10.53
N LYS A 513 25.08 -1.21 9.29
CA LYS A 513 26.15 -1.46 8.32
C LYS A 513 25.88 -0.70 7.02
N ASN A 514 26.94 -0.44 6.27
CA ASN A 514 26.82 -0.05 4.88
C ASN A 514 26.49 -1.28 4.00
N TYR A 515 26.07 -1.06 2.75
CA TYR A 515 25.82 -2.14 1.79
C TYR A 515 27.15 -2.76 1.28
N TYR A 516 28.26 -2.03 1.41
CA TYR A 516 29.61 -2.49 1.12
C TYR A 516 30.35 -2.93 2.40
N TYR A 517 31.44 -3.66 2.26
CA TYR A 517 32.26 -4.10 3.39
C TYR A 517 33.08 -2.93 3.97
N GLY A 518 32.94 -2.68 5.27
CA GLY A 518 33.74 -1.72 6.02
C GLY A 518 33.12 -0.32 6.06
N TYR A 519 33.97 0.66 6.34
CA TYR A 519 33.62 2.08 6.54
C TYR A 519 34.66 2.98 5.89
N ASN A 520 34.24 4.05 5.25
CA ASN A 520 35.16 4.93 4.51
C ASN A 520 35.88 5.96 5.39
N GLY A 521 35.34 6.26 6.55
CA GLY A 521 35.82 7.33 7.41
C GLY A 521 35.11 8.65 7.15
N TYR A 522 35.86 9.76 7.19
CA TYR A 522 35.25 11.07 6.96
C TYR A 522 34.96 11.30 5.48
N VAL A 523 33.71 11.63 5.19
CA VAL A 523 33.20 11.93 3.85
C VAL A 523 32.33 13.18 3.86
N THR A 524 32.13 13.85 2.72
CA THR A 524 31.16 14.94 2.62
C THR A 524 29.75 14.38 2.47
N CYS A 525 28.72 15.14 2.87
CA CYS A 525 27.32 14.78 2.68
C CYS A 525 27.00 14.49 1.21
N ARG A 526 27.56 15.28 0.28
CA ARG A 526 27.45 15.04 -1.16
C ARG A 526 27.93 13.65 -1.56
N ASN A 527 29.16 13.32 -1.17
CA ASN A 527 29.75 12.02 -1.52
C ASN A 527 29.02 10.86 -0.85
N ALA A 528 28.62 11.03 0.41
CA ALA A 528 27.86 10.03 1.16
C ALA A 528 26.49 9.72 0.52
N LEU A 529 25.79 10.75 0.00
CA LEU A 529 24.52 10.55 -0.72
C LEU A 529 24.76 9.95 -2.10
N ALA A 530 25.78 10.41 -2.83
CA ALA A 530 26.15 9.90 -4.16
C ALA A 530 26.45 8.41 -4.14
N GLN A 531 27.18 7.94 -3.11
CA GLN A 531 27.53 6.53 -2.90
C GLN A 531 26.53 5.80 -1.99
N SER A 532 25.39 6.42 -1.67
CA SER A 532 24.30 5.78 -0.91
C SER A 532 24.72 5.17 0.44
N MET A 533 25.67 5.81 1.16
CA MET A 533 26.17 5.31 2.45
C MET A 533 25.08 5.33 3.53
N ASN A 534 24.97 4.27 4.34
CA ASN A 534 23.95 4.14 5.36
C ASN A 534 24.31 4.93 6.64
N ILE A 535 25.54 4.78 7.11
CA ILE A 535 25.97 5.36 8.38
C ILE A 535 25.86 6.89 8.40
N PRO A 536 26.32 7.61 7.35
CA PRO A 536 26.14 9.06 7.28
C PRO A 536 24.68 9.49 7.33
N ALA A 537 23.78 8.79 6.62
CA ALA A 537 22.34 9.09 6.64
C ALA A 537 21.73 8.91 8.04
N ILE A 538 22.05 7.81 8.73
CA ILE A 538 21.59 7.55 10.10
C ILE A 538 22.09 8.65 11.05
N ARG A 539 23.37 9.02 10.97
CA ARG A 539 23.95 10.10 11.81
C ARG A 539 23.30 11.45 11.53
N LEU A 540 22.95 11.77 10.29
CA LEU A 540 22.19 12.99 9.96
C LEU A 540 20.80 12.96 10.57
N THR A 541 20.07 11.86 10.42
CA THR A 541 18.72 11.73 11.02
C THR A 541 18.77 11.83 12.55
N GLN A 542 19.82 11.30 13.19
CA GLN A 542 20.03 11.50 14.63
C GLN A 542 20.24 12.97 15.00
N ARG A 543 21.03 13.73 14.22
CA ARG A 543 21.27 15.16 14.42
C ARG A 543 20.02 16.01 14.26
N VAL A 544 19.18 15.63 13.29
CA VAL A 544 17.90 16.28 12.97
C VAL A 544 16.83 15.97 14.01
N GLY A 545 16.86 14.75 14.53
CA GLY A 545 15.77 14.18 15.33
C GLY A 545 14.73 13.44 14.48
N ILE A 546 14.33 12.26 14.93
CA ILE A 546 13.43 11.35 14.19
C ILE A 546 12.07 12.01 13.91
N ASP A 547 11.52 12.73 14.90
CA ASP A 547 10.20 13.37 14.78
C ASP A 547 10.14 14.38 13.64
N TYR A 548 11.16 15.23 13.56
CA TYR A 548 11.24 16.22 12.49
C TYR A 548 11.47 15.56 11.13
N ALA A 549 12.40 14.62 11.05
CA ALA A 549 12.72 13.90 9.81
C ALA A 549 11.52 13.11 9.28
N TRP A 550 10.78 12.43 10.17
CA TRP A 550 9.55 11.71 9.84
C TRP A 550 8.44 12.65 9.34
N THR A 551 8.23 13.78 10.04
CA THR A 551 7.25 14.79 9.63
C THR A 551 7.62 15.42 8.29
N PHE A 552 8.91 15.69 8.06
CA PHE A 552 9.41 16.23 6.80
C PHE A 552 9.13 15.28 5.64
N ALA A 553 9.41 14.00 5.79
CA ALA A 553 9.14 12.99 4.77
C ALA A 553 7.64 12.86 4.45
N LYS A 554 6.78 12.87 5.47
CA LYS A 554 5.31 12.90 5.28
C LYS A 554 4.84 14.14 4.54
N ASN A 555 5.36 15.30 4.87
CA ASN A 555 5.02 16.55 4.20
C ASN A 555 5.47 16.55 2.73
N CYS A 556 6.53 15.82 2.38
CA CYS A 556 6.96 15.65 1.00
C CYS A 556 6.01 14.75 0.17
N GLY A 557 5.05 14.05 0.80
CA GLY A 557 4.08 13.22 0.09
C GLY A 557 4.00 11.76 0.54
N LEU A 558 4.85 11.31 1.48
CA LEU A 558 4.79 9.96 2.04
C LEU A 558 3.71 9.88 3.14
N LYS A 559 2.45 10.15 2.77
CA LYS A 559 1.32 10.33 3.70
C LYS A 559 1.03 9.07 4.54
N ASN A 560 1.27 7.90 3.99
CA ASN A 560 0.89 6.62 4.58
C ASN A 560 1.94 5.98 5.50
N MET A 561 3.06 6.67 5.79
CA MET A 561 3.98 6.23 6.83
C MET A 561 3.26 6.17 8.18
N ASN A 562 3.33 5.03 8.86
CA ASN A 562 2.69 4.81 10.16
C ASN A 562 3.64 5.08 11.33
N ASP A 563 3.12 5.03 12.57
CA ASP A 563 3.93 5.28 13.77
C ASP A 563 5.01 4.20 14.02
N ALA A 564 4.85 2.98 13.51
CA ALA A 564 5.87 1.93 13.60
C ALA A 564 7.11 2.27 12.76
N ASP A 565 6.93 3.04 11.69
CA ASP A 565 8.01 3.53 10.83
C ASP A 565 8.76 4.74 11.41
N LYS A 566 8.35 5.25 12.58
CA LYS A 566 8.99 6.36 13.25
C LYS A 566 10.24 5.92 14.03
N ASN A 567 11.19 5.39 13.30
CA ASN A 567 12.46 4.88 13.80
C ASN A 567 13.62 5.21 12.85
N LEU A 568 14.87 5.07 13.30
CA LEU A 568 16.05 5.42 12.50
C LEU A 568 16.21 4.57 11.25
N ALA A 569 15.91 3.28 11.31
CA ALA A 569 16.07 2.39 10.16
C ALA A 569 15.06 2.74 9.05
N SER A 570 13.79 3.00 9.41
CA SER A 570 12.75 3.36 8.45
C SER A 570 12.98 4.77 7.89
N VAL A 571 13.20 5.76 8.76
CA VAL A 571 13.27 7.17 8.35
C VAL A 571 14.58 7.48 7.61
N ALA A 572 15.74 6.99 8.11
CA ALA A 572 17.04 7.33 7.53
C ALA A 572 17.38 6.54 6.27
N ILE A 573 17.03 5.25 6.22
CA ILE A 573 17.52 4.32 5.18
C ILE A 573 16.42 3.48 4.51
N GLY A 574 15.14 3.70 4.89
CA GLY A 574 13.97 3.14 4.19
C GLY A 574 13.63 1.69 4.55
N GLY A 575 14.09 1.19 5.70
CA GLY A 575 13.68 -0.12 6.23
C GLY A 575 12.31 -0.06 6.89
N SER A 576 11.27 0.36 6.17
CA SER A 576 9.91 0.57 6.70
C SER A 576 9.12 -0.74 6.77
N ASP A 577 8.18 -0.81 7.73
CA ASP A 577 7.28 -1.95 7.92
C ASP A 577 6.21 -2.01 6.83
N GLN A 578 5.56 -0.89 6.59
CA GLN A 578 4.45 -0.79 5.60
C GLN A 578 4.94 -0.47 4.19
N GLY A 579 6.03 0.25 4.04
CA GLY A 579 6.52 0.71 2.74
C GLY A 579 5.74 1.90 2.17
N VAL A 580 6.06 2.26 0.93
CA VAL A 580 5.45 3.36 0.18
C VAL A 580 4.97 2.87 -1.18
N THR A 581 3.99 3.56 -1.78
CA THR A 581 3.60 3.31 -3.17
C THR A 581 4.56 4.03 -4.13
N VAL A 582 4.57 3.58 -5.39
CA VAL A 582 5.36 4.25 -6.44
C VAL A 582 4.88 5.69 -6.63
N LEU A 583 3.57 5.92 -6.59
CA LEU A 583 2.97 7.26 -6.67
C LEU A 583 3.41 8.17 -5.52
N GLU A 584 3.40 7.68 -4.27
CA GLU A 584 3.87 8.47 -3.11
C GLU A 584 5.34 8.85 -3.25
N LEU A 585 6.19 7.91 -3.66
CA LEU A 585 7.62 8.17 -3.84
C LEU A 585 7.88 9.15 -5.01
N CYS A 586 7.16 8.98 -6.13
CA CYS A 586 7.23 9.90 -7.26
C CYS A 586 6.86 11.32 -6.84
N ASN A 587 5.75 11.50 -6.11
CA ASN A 587 5.30 12.79 -5.61
C ASN A 587 6.30 13.42 -4.60
N ALA A 588 6.94 12.60 -3.76
CA ALA A 588 7.96 13.10 -2.83
C ALA A 588 9.20 13.62 -3.57
N TYR A 589 9.61 12.96 -4.64
CA TYR A 589 10.70 13.46 -5.50
C TYR A 589 10.27 14.64 -6.37
N ALA A 590 9.01 14.68 -6.84
CA ALA A 590 8.42 15.83 -7.49
C ALA A 590 8.44 17.08 -6.60
N THR A 591 8.25 16.93 -5.29
CA THR A 591 8.39 18.03 -4.32
C THR A 591 9.80 18.62 -4.31
N ILE A 592 10.84 17.77 -4.38
CA ILE A 592 12.24 18.24 -4.50
C ILE A 592 12.42 18.93 -5.86
N ALA A 593 11.97 18.31 -6.94
CA ALA A 593 12.08 18.85 -8.30
C ALA A 593 11.37 20.20 -8.51
N ASN A 594 10.31 20.43 -7.76
CA ASN A 594 9.46 21.63 -7.78
C ASN A 594 9.85 22.66 -6.72
N ASP A 595 11.12 22.92 -6.56
CA ASP A 595 11.64 23.99 -5.67
C ASP A 595 11.14 23.86 -4.22
N GLY A 596 10.87 22.65 -3.77
CA GLY A 596 10.37 22.36 -2.42
C GLY A 596 8.89 22.63 -2.20
N VAL A 597 8.13 22.78 -3.27
CA VAL A 597 6.66 22.92 -3.25
C VAL A 597 6.03 21.57 -3.54
N TRP A 598 5.34 21.02 -2.56
CA TRP A 598 4.49 19.85 -2.74
C TRP A 598 3.18 20.25 -3.42
N VAL A 599 2.81 19.50 -4.44
CA VAL A 599 1.50 19.62 -5.12
C VAL A 599 0.82 18.28 -5.01
N GLU A 600 -0.43 18.28 -4.60
CA GLU A 600 -1.22 17.05 -4.49
C GLU A 600 -1.31 16.34 -5.84
N PRO A 601 -0.96 15.04 -5.92
CA PRO A 601 -1.08 14.28 -7.15
C PRO A 601 -2.54 14.09 -7.53
N LYS A 602 -2.83 14.15 -8.84
CA LYS A 602 -4.17 13.92 -9.39
C LYS A 602 -4.10 13.19 -10.72
N LEU A 603 -5.12 12.38 -10.99
CA LEU A 603 -5.28 11.60 -12.22
C LEU A 603 -6.33 12.20 -13.16
N TYR A 604 -7.18 13.13 -12.67
CA TYR A 604 -8.17 13.82 -13.46
C TYR A 604 -8.27 15.31 -13.07
N THR A 605 -8.89 16.12 -13.93
CA THR A 605 -9.10 17.53 -13.68
C THR A 605 -10.56 17.88 -13.46
N LYS A 606 -11.46 17.23 -14.18
CA LYS A 606 -12.91 17.43 -14.05
C LYS A 606 -13.69 16.25 -14.59
N VAL A 607 -14.93 16.12 -14.14
CA VAL A 607 -15.96 15.23 -14.68
C VAL A 607 -17.14 16.10 -15.09
N VAL A 608 -17.65 15.90 -16.30
CA VAL A 608 -18.82 16.63 -16.80
C VAL A 608 -19.91 15.64 -17.22
N ASP A 609 -21.16 16.06 -17.09
CA ASP A 609 -22.31 15.32 -17.59
C ASP A 609 -22.52 15.57 -19.11
N LYS A 610 -23.54 14.94 -19.69
CA LYS A 610 -23.94 15.12 -21.11
C LYS A 610 -24.31 16.52 -21.48
N GLN A 611 -24.79 17.32 -20.54
CA GLN A 611 -25.21 18.71 -20.74
C GLN A 611 -24.00 19.65 -20.62
N GLY A 612 -22.82 19.15 -20.28
CA GLY A 612 -21.60 19.91 -20.06
C GLY A 612 -21.50 20.54 -18.67
N ASN A 613 -22.39 20.17 -17.73
CA ASN A 613 -22.28 20.62 -16.34
C ASN A 613 -21.11 19.93 -15.64
N ILE A 614 -20.40 20.70 -14.84
CA ILE A 614 -19.29 20.14 -14.04
C ILE A 614 -19.86 19.39 -12.82
N ILE A 615 -19.66 18.08 -12.79
CA ILE A 615 -20.06 17.19 -11.69
C ILE A 615 -18.97 17.18 -10.60
N LEU A 616 -17.70 17.11 -11.03
CA LEU A 616 -16.53 17.19 -10.15
C LEU A 616 -15.47 18.08 -10.79
N SER A 617 -14.76 18.83 -9.96
CA SER A 617 -13.56 19.59 -10.34
C SER A 617 -12.49 19.34 -9.31
N LYS A 618 -11.30 18.89 -9.76
CA LYS A 618 -10.19 18.55 -8.88
C LYS A 618 -9.08 19.58 -8.97
N GLU A 619 -8.95 20.36 -7.92
CA GLU A 619 -7.83 21.26 -7.72
C GLU A 619 -6.85 20.66 -6.73
N SER A 620 -5.56 20.67 -7.08
CA SER A 620 -4.53 20.14 -6.20
C SER A 620 -4.23 21.08 -5.05
N GLU A 621 -4.15 20.57 -3.83
CA GLU A 621 -3.56 21.31 -2.70
C GLU A 621 -2.09 21.62 -3.01
N VAL A 622 -1.64 22.84 -2.71
CA VAL A 622 -0.27 23.31 -2.94
C VAL A 622 0.34 23.78 -1.63
N LYS A 623 1.53 23.26 -1.27
CA LYS A 623 2.14 23.54 0.00
C LYS A 623 3.66 23.61 -0.11
N ARG A 624 4.27 24.67 0.39
CA ARG A 624 5.74 24.71 0.51
C ARG A 624 6.18 23.85 1.69
N VAL A 625 7.00 22.86 1.42
CA VAL A 625 7.49 21.86 2.38
C VAL A 625 8.92 22.14 2.79
N MET A 626 9.75 22.62 1.86
CA MET A 626 11.13 22.98 2.11
C MET A 626 11.52 24.28 1.40
N LYS A 627 12.61 24.89 1.83
CA LYS A 627 13.19 26.07 1.19
C LYS A 627 13.71 25.74 -0.20
N SER A 628 13.65 26.70 -1.11
CA SER A 628 14.24 26.57 -2.47
C SER A 628 15.73 26.23 -2.41
N THR A 629 16.45 26.78 -1.43
CA THR A 629 17.88 26.48 -1.20
C THR A 629 18.10 25.03 -0.79
N THR A 630 17.22 24.47 0.02
CA THR A 630 17.26 23.06 0.45
C THR A 630 17.04 22.14 -0.75
N SER A 631 15.97 22.41 -1.53
CA SER A 631 15.65 21.70 -2.76
C SER A 631 16.84 21.72 -3.74
N TYR A 632 17.42 22.88 -3.98
CA TYR A 632 18.54 23.02 -4.92
C TYR A 632 19.81 22.30 -4.45
N MET A 633 20.19 22.42 -3.17
CA MET A 633 21.33 21.72 -2.59
C MET A 633 21.14 20.19 -2.68
N LEU A 634 19.91 19.73 -2.37
CA LEU A 634 19.56 18.31 -2.45
C LEU A 634 19.61 17.82 -3.89
N THR A 635 19.04 18.57 -4.84
CA THR A 635 19.11 18.31 -6.29
C THR A 635 20.55 18.19 -6.76
N SER A 636 21.42 19.10 -6.35
CA SER A 636 22.85 19.05 -6.70
C SER A 636 23.54 17.80 -6.16
N CYS A 637 23.20 17.34 -4.95
CA CYS A 637 23.70 16.07 -4.41
C CYS A 637 23.13 14.86 -5.19
N LEU A 638 21.87 14.91 -5.62
CA LEU A 638 21.22 13.87 -6.41
C LEU A 638 21.77 13.80 -7.85
N GLN A 639 22.24 14.92 -8.41
CA GLN A 639 23.02 14.91 -9.66
C GLN A 639 24.34 14.16 -9.51
N SER A 640 24.97 14.19 -8.32
CA SER A 640 26.20 13.43 -8.06
C SER A 640 25.96 11.91 -8.02
N VAL A 641 24.71 11.44 -7.83
CA VAL A 641 24.35 10.01 -7.90
C VAL A 641 24.47 9.47 -9.32
N VAL A 642 24.13 10.28 -10.33
CA VAL A 642 24.18 9.92 -11.75
C VAL A 642 25.50 10.32 -12.41
N ALA A 643 26.34 11.09 -11.72
CA ALA A 643 27.66 11.50 -12.16
C ALA A 643 28.74 10.46 -11.77
N ALA A 644 29.97 10.66 -12.28
CA ALA A 644 31.11 9.78 -11.99
C ALA A 644 31.33 9.59 -10.48
N GLY A 645 31.41 8.33 -10.05
CA GLY A 645 31.48 7.91 -8.63
C GLY A 645 30.15 7.78 -7.91
N GLY A 646 29.03 8.06 -8.57
CA GLY A 646 27.69 7.82 -8.05
C GLY A 646 27.16 6.43 -8.40
N THR A 647 26.10 5.99 -7.68
CA THR A 647 25.55 4.63 -7.81
C THR A 647 24.78 4.37 -9.11
N ALA A 648 24.41 5.40 -9.87
CA ALA A 648 23.74 5.30 -11.18
C ALA A 648 24.62 5.80 -12.34
N TYR A 649 25.92 5.98 -12.10
CA TYR A 649 26.86 6.47 -13.14
C TYR A 649 26.90 5.55 -14.35
N GLY A 650 26.77 6.13 -15.55
CA GLY A 650 26.81 5.40 -16.80
C GLY A 650 25.54 4.66 -17.20
N HIS A 651 24.49 4.76 -16.39
CA HIS A 651 23.19 4.11 -16.63
C HIS A 651 22.04 5.10 -16.82
N VAL A 652 22.24 6.37 -16.53
CA VAL A 652 21.23 7.43 -16.67
C VAL A 652 21.84 8.62 -17.39
N GLY A 653 21.18 9.08 -18.43
CA GLY A 653 21.63 10.27 -19.14
C GLY A 653 20.63 10.71 -20.21
N VAL A 654 20.06 11.89 -20.06
CA VAL A 654 19.21 12.54 -21.07
C VAL A 654 20.04 13.60 -21.81
N PRO A 655 20.15 13.56 -23.14
CA PRO A 655 20.96 14.50 -23.89
C PRO A 655 20.63 15.97 -23.62
N ASN A 656 21.64 16.76 -23.21
CA ASN A 656 21.50 18.18 -22.91
C ASN A 656 20.53 18.59 -21.80
N ILE A 657 19.99 17.64 -21.04
CA ILE A 657 19.06 17.90 -19.93
C ILE A 657 19.66 17.34 -18.64
N ALA A 658 19.71 18.16 -17.60
CA ALA A 658 20.21 17.74 -16.30
C ALA A 658 19.26 16.71 -15.65
N VAL A 659 19.85 15.64 -15.10
CA VAL A 659 19.14 14.59 -14.37
C VAL A 659 19.61 14.56 -12.92
N ALA A 660 18.68 14.41 -12.00
CA ALA A 660 18.93 14.15 -10.58
C ALA A 660 18.11 12.93 -10.15
N GLY A 661 18.70 12.01 -9.38
CA GLY A 661 17.99 10.79 -9.00
C GLY A 661 18.67 10.02 -7.88
N LYS A 662 18.02 8.96 -7.44
CA LYS A 662 18.51 8.09 -6.36
C LYS A 662 18.14 6.65 -6.59
N THR A 663 19.10 5.76 -6.43
CA THR A 663 18.91 4.31 -6.39
C THR A 663 18.39 3.88 -5.02
N GLY A 664 17.55 2.87 -4.99
CA GLY A 664 17.07 2.24 -3.77
C GLY A 664 17.12 0.73 -3.89
N ASN A 665 17.77 0.08 -2.93
CA ASN A 665 17.73 -1.37 -2.78
C ASN A 665 17.42 -1.66 -1.34
N THR A 666 16.66 -2.73 -1.10
CA THR A 666 16.44 -3.28 0.24
C THR A 666 17.41 -4.41 0.54
N ASP A 667 17.51 -4.81 1.80
CA ASP A 667 18.38 -5.90 2.23
C ASP A 667 18.05 -7.19 1.46
N GLY A 668 19.08 -7.81 0.89
CA GLY A 668 18.93 -9.00 0.04
C GLY A 668 18.42 -8.71 -1.37
N ASP A 669 18.46 -7.45 -1.82
CA ASP A 669 18.06 -7.00 -3.17
C ASP A 669 16.64 -7.46 -3.57
N ILE A 670 15.70 -7.35 -2.65
CA ILE A 670 14.32 -7.80 -2.80
C ILE A 670 13.47 -6.77 -3.54
N ASP A 671 13.63 -5.51 -3.17
CA ASP A 671 13.01 -4.37 -3.82
C ASP A 671 14.10 -3.50 -4.42
N GLN A 672 13.97 -3.14 -5.67
CA GLN A 672 14.84 -2.23 -6.38
C GLN A 672 14.04 -1.03 -6.85
N TRP A 673 14.60 0.15 -6.65
CA TRP A 673 13.99 1.41 -6.98
C TRP A 673 14.93 2.34 -7.71
N PHE A 674 14.39 3.14 -8.59
CA PHE A 674 14.98 4.38 -9.01
C PHE A 674 13.91 5.49 -8.97
N ALA A 675 14.21 6.59 -8.29
CA ALA A 675 13.39 7.77 -8.30
C ALA A 675 14.25 8.97 -8.71
N GLY A 676 13.82 9.71 -9.71
CA GLY A 676 14.60 10.79 -10.26
C GLY A 676 13.74 11.75 -11.09
N TYR A 677 14.37 12.83 -11.53
CA TYR A 677 13.71 13.91 -12.26
C TYR A 677 14.67 14.71 -13.14
N THR A 678 14.07 15.34 -14.11
CA THR A 678 14.64 16.43 -14.92
C THR A 678 13.92 17.73 -14.57
N PRO A 679 14.31 18.90 -15.13
CA PRO A 679 13.51 20.11 -15.02
C PRO A 679 12.08 20.00 -15.57
N TYR A 680 11.75 18.94 -16.30
CA TYR A 680 10.48 18.72 -16.97
C TYR A 680 9.57 17.72 -16.25
N TYR A 681 10.11 16.56 -15.84
CA TYR A 681 9.33 15.43 -15.37
C TYR A 681 9.98 14.73 -14.18
N THR A 682 9.16 14.10 -13.35
CA THR A 682 9.58 13.22 -12.27
C THR A 682 9.07 11.81 -12.52
N ILE A 683 9.94 10.82 -12.35
CA ILE A 683 9.63 9.39 -12.50
C ILE A 683 10.07 8.64 -11.23
N ALA A 684 9.23 7.72 -10.76
CA ALA A 684 9.63 6.67 -9.85
C ALA A 684 9.32 5.31 -10.47
N CYS A 685 10.27 4.38 -10.36
CA CYS A 685 10.16 3.02 -10.85
C CYS A 685 10.54 2.04 -9.73
N TRP A 686 9.76 0.97 -9.59
CA TRP A 686 9.97 -0.14 -8.68
C TRP A 686 10.06 -1.45 -9.46
N ASN A 687 10.93 -2.33 -8.97
CA ASN A 687 11.01 -3.73 -9.40
C ASN A 687 11.10 -4.63 -8.18
N GLY A 688 10.46 -5.79 -8.23
CA GLY A 688 10.49 -6.74 -7.12
C GLY A 688 9.55 -7.91 -7.32
N TYR A 689 9.41 -8.72 -6.27
CA TYR A 689 8.46 -9.82 -6.27
C TYR A 689 7.23 -9.48 -5.44
N ASP A 690 6.05 -9.94 -5.88
CA ASP A 690 4.80 -9.72 -5.15
C ASP A 690 4.88 -10.29 -3.72
N LYS A 691 4.53 -9.45 -2.74
CA LYS A 691 4.49 -9.83 -1.31
C LYS A 691 3.48 -10.94 -1.02
N ASN A 692 2.45 -11.06 -1.85
CA ASN A 692 1.37 -12.03 -1.68
C ASN A 692 1.67 -13.39 -2.31
N ALA A 693 2.81 -13.57 -2.97
CA ALA A 693 3.27 -14.87 -3.41
C ALA A 693 3.59 -15.75 -2.18
N LYS A 694 2.54 -16.26 -1.55
CA LYS A 694 2.56 -17.04 -0.28
C LYS A 694 3.37 -18.33 -0.32
N ALA A 695 3.81 -18.76 -1.49
CA ALA A 695 4.43 -20.08 -1.67
C ALA A 695 5.91 -20.13 -1.29
N ILE A 696 6.56 -18.98 -1.00
CA ILE A 696 8.00 -18.96 -0.87
C ILE A 696 8.41 -18.24 0.40
N GLY A 697 8.89 -19.02 1.35
CA GLY A 697 9.32 -18.55 2.67
C GLY A 697 10.57 -17.65 2.69
N SER A 698 11.00 -17.15 1.55
CA SER A 698 12.05 -16.14 1.43
C SER A 698 11.81 -15.33 0.16
N ARG A 699 11.67 -14.02 0.30
CA ARG A 699 11.81 -13.07 -0.80
C ARG A 699 13.19 -13.30 -1.43
N ARG A 700 13.23 -13.35 -2.76
CA ARG A 700 14.46 -13.66 -3.47
C ARG A 700 15.21 -12.41 -3.88
N ASN A 701 16.52 -12.54 -3.89
CA ASN A 701 17.43 -11.59 -4.48
C ASN A 701 17.14 -11.49 -5.97
N LEU A 702 16.96 -10.27 -6.49
CA LEU A 702 16.79 -9.98 -7.92
C LEU A 702 18.03 -10.29 -8.76
N GLY A 703 19.14 -10.72 -8.14
CA GLY A 703 20.30 -11.32 -8.77
C GLY A 703 21.04 -10.39 -9.73
N THR A 704 21.20 -10.84 -10.97
CA THR A 704 22.02 -10.17 -11.98
C THR A 704 21.35 -8.98 -12.69
N TYR A 705 20.14 -8.60 -12.27
CA TYR A 705 19.40 -7.46 -12.84
C TYR A 705 19.32 -6.26 -11.88
N PRO A 706 20.44 -5.76 -11.31
CA PRO A 706 20.39 -4.69 -10.32
C PRO A 706 19.95 -3.34 -10.91
N TYR A 707 19.83 -3.23 -12.22
CA TYR A 707 19.64 -1.95 -12.92
C TYR A 707 18.30 -1.83 -13.65
N THR A 708 17.38 -2.80 -13.55
CA THR A 708 16.14 -2.76 -14.33
C THR A 708 15.33 -1.48 -14.08
N SER A 709 15.15 -1.04 -12.82
CA SER A 709 14.45 0.21 -12.51
C SER A 709 15.16 1.45 -13.05
N ILE A 710 16.50 1.42 -13.17
CA ILE A 710 17.30 2.50 -13.72
C ILE A 710 17.15 2.55 -15.23
N VAL A 711 17.22 1.39 -15.90
CA VAL A 711 17.04 1.29 -17.37
C VAL A 711 15.65 1.75 -17.78
N LEU A 712 14.61 1.27 -17.10
CA LEU A 712 13.22 1.69 -17.36
C LEU A 712 13.03 3.21 -17.16
N PHE A 713 13.65 3.77 -16.11
CA PHE A 713 13.64 5.21 -15.90
C PHE A 713 14.31 5.95 -17.05
N ASP A 714 15.50 5.51 -17.47
CA ASP A 714 16.30 6.15 -18.51
C ASP A 714 15.58 6.08 -19.86
N ASP A 715 15.12 4.90 -20.27
CA ASP A 715 14.39 4.69 -21.53
C ASP A 715 13.16 5.60 -21.63
N VAL A 716 12.34 5.66 -20.55
CA VAL A 716 11.15 6.50 -20.54
C VAL A 716 11.50 7.98 -20.47
N MET A 717 12.46 8.39 -19.61
CA MET A 717 12.84 9.79 -19.46
C MET A 717 13.47 10.35 -20.74
N ASP A 718 14.32 9.58 -21.41
CA ASP A 718 14.90 9.97 -22.70
C ASP A 718 13.81 10.14 -23.77
N ALA A 719 12.88 9.17 -23.86
CA ALA A 719 11.79 9.21 -24.84
C ALA A 719 10.89 10.45 -24.65
N ILE A 720 10.46 10.75 -23.40
CA ILE A 720 9.55 11.88 -23.11
C ILE A 720 10.25 13.24 -23.12
N CYS A 721 11.56 13.26 -22.96
CA CYS A 721 12.37 14.47 -23.07
C CYS A 721 12.89 14.72 -24.49
N ASN A 722 12.75 13.79 -25.41
CA ASN A 722 13.18 13.93 -26.79
C ASN A 722 12.52 15.15 -27.45
N GLY A 723 13.33 16.00 -28.11
CA GLY A 723 12.87 17.24 -28.73
C GLY A 723 12.62 18.40 -27.75
N LYS A 724 12.76 18.21 -26.44
CA LYS A 724 12.71 19.31 -25.49
C LYS A 724 13.98 20.14 -25.48
N PRO A 725 13.92 21.44 -25.21
CA PRO A 725 15.13 22.27 -25.08
C PRO A 725 16.06 21.75 -23.98
N GLY A 726 17.39 21.90 -24.22
CA GLY A 726 18.35 21.62 -23.15
C GLY A 726 18.08 22.46 -21.90
N ALA A 727 18.11 21.83 -20.73
CA ALA A 727 17.76 22.49 -19.48
C ALA A 727 18.60 21.99 -18.30
N GLY A 728 18.95 22.93 -17.41
CA GLY A 728 19.54 22.66 -16.11
C GLY A 728 18.61 23.08 -14.98
N PHE A 729 18.91 22.67 -13.76
CA PHE A 729 18.15 23.10 -12.59
C PHE A 729 18.46 24.56 -12.21
N THR A 730 17.43 25.33 -11.94
CA THR A 730 17.56 26.77 -11.68
C THR A 730 18.09 27.04 -10.28
N ASN A 731 19.17 27.83 -10.19
CA ASN A 731 19.71 28.29 -8.90
C ASN A 731 18.74 29.34 -8.31
N PRO A 732 18.24 29.15 -7.05
CA PRO A 732 17.31 30.09 -6.42
C PRO A 732 17.92 31.43 -5.97
N GLY A 733 19.23 31.65 -6.20
CA GLY A 733 19.90 32.92 -5.93
C GLY A 733 20.48 33.11 -4.50
N ASN A 734 20.13 32.23 -3.58
CA ASN A 734 20.62 32.27 -2.19
C ASN A 734 21.60 31.13 -1.86
N ILE A 735 22.33 30.64 -2.86
CA ILE A 735 23.37 29.64 -2.73
C ILE A 735 24.73 30.30 -2.92
N VAL A 736 25.68 29.97 -2.08
CA VAL A 736 27.06 30.43 -2.13
C VAL A 736 28.01 29.23 -2.13
N ASN A 737 29.07 29.30 -2.91
CA ASN A 737 30.16 28.33 -2.85
C ASN A 737 31.19 28.80 -1.81
N ALA A 738 31.71 27.89 -1.01
CA ALA A 738 32.73 28.14 -0.03
C ALA A 738 33.81 27.05 -0.06
N GLU A 739 35.07 27.46 0.13
CA GLU A 739 36.15 26.50 0.35
C GLU A 739 36.08 25.94 1.78
N VAL A 740 36.06 24.64 1.87
CA VAL A 740 36.01 23.90 3.12
C VAL A 740 36.97 22.73 3.14
N CYS A 741 37.30 22.26 4.31
CA CYS A 741 37.97 20.98 4.48
C CYS A 741 36.99 19.82 4.12
N LYS A 742 37.32 18.98 3.14
CA LYS A 742 36.52 17.82 2.70
C LYS A 742 36.28 16.78 3.80
N VAL A 743 37.07 16.81 4.87
CA VAL A 743 37.02 15.90 6.00
C VAL A 743 36.06 16.40 7.07
N SER A 744 36.22 17.66 7.51
CA SER A 744 35.39 18.23 8.58
C SER A 744 34.17 19.01 8.09
N GLY A 745 34.20 19.49 6.83
CA GLY A 745 33.19 20.43 6.31
C GLY A 745 33.35 21.86 6.85
N LEU A 746 34.38 22.15 7.65
CA LEU A 746 34.67 23.45 8.25
C LEU A 746 35.67 24.23 7.40
N VAL A 747 35.92 25.49 7.75
CA VAL A 747 36.93 26.33 7.08
C VAL A 747 38.29 25.62 7.08
N ALA A 748 38.87 25.47 5.91
CA ALA A 748 40.14 24.75 5.76
C ALA A 748 41.31 25.51 6.42
N THR A 749 42.26 24.76 6.97
CA THR A 749 43.53 25.26 7.53
C THR A 749 44.68 24.78 6.68
N GLU A 750 45.91 25.30 6.98
CA GLU A 750 47.14 24.81 6.29
C GLU A 750 47.31 23.29 6.48
N ALA A 751 46.93 22.75 7.65
CA ALA A 751 46.96 21.30 7.89
C ALA A 751 46.06 20.51 6.92
N CYS A 752 44.96 21.11 6.43
CA CYS A 752 44.10 20.49 5.44
C CYS A 752 44.73 20.45 4.03
N LYS A 753 45.59 21.42 3.71
CA LYS A 753 46.27 21.49 2.43
C LYS A 753 47.42 20.48 2.33
N THR A 754 48.05 20.18 3.47
CA THR A 754 49.26 19.36 3.60
C THR A 754 48.97 17.96 4.19
N ASP A 755 47.69 17.48 4.14
CA ASP A 755 47.34 16.11 4.53
C ASP A 755 48.16 15.09 3.75
N ILE A 756 48.55 13.98 4.38
CA ILE A 756 49.33 12.92 3.76
C ILE A 756 48.66 12.28 2.56
N ARG A 757 47.36 12.41 2.39
CA ARG A 757 46.58 11.95 1.23
C ARG A 757 46.51 12.95 0.09
N GLY A 758 47.22 14.09 0.21
CA GLY A 758 47.08 15.27 -0.65
C GLY A 758 46.05 16.27 -0.10
N SER A 759 45.94 17.42 -0.77
CA SER A 759 45.04 18.50 -0.31
C SER A 759 43.62 18.04 -0.09
N GLN A 760 43.14 18.21 1.13
CA GLN A 760 41.77 17.97 1.55
C GLN A 760 40.92 19.25 1.55
N VAL A 761 41.32 20.24 0.76
CA VAL A 761 40.52 21.45 0.54
C VAL A 761 39.68 21.28 -0.72
N GLY A 762 38.42 21.70 -0.62
CA GLY A 762 37.50 21.69 -1.74
C GLY A 762 36.41 22.72 -1.60
N SER A 763 35.77 23.02 -2.71
CA SER A 763 34.61 23.93 -2.72
C SER A 763 33.30 23.16 -2.83
N ASP A 764 32.32 23.56 -2.04
CA ASP A 764 30.94 23.05 -2.14
C ASP A 764 29.94 24.15 -1.83
N MET A 765 28.67 23.88 -2.07
CA MET A 765 27.59 24.86 -1.93
C MET A 765 26.95 24.85 -0.53
N PHE A 766 26.53 26.05 -0.12
CA PHE A 766 25.84 26.32 1.13
C PHE A 766 24.70 27.31 0.89
N ALA A 767 23.65 27.25 1.66
CA ALA A 767 22.67 28.31 1.71
C ALA A 767 23.35 29.56 2.31
N LYS A 768 23.02 30.76 1.82
CA LYS A 768 23.56 32.01 2.35
C LYS A 768 23.28 32.12 3.84
N GLY A 769 24.30 32.36 4.64
CA GLY A 769 24.24 32.44 6.11
C GLY A 769 24.46 31.10 6.83
N THR A 770 24.65 29.96 6.11
CA THR A 770 24.97 28.65 6.71
C THR A 770 26.40 28.18 6.39
N VAL A 771 27.20 29.04 5.74
CA VAL A 771 28.63 28.78 5.52
C VAL A 771 29.32 28.64 6.88
N PRO A 772 30.12 27.57 7.10
CA PRO A 772 30.82 27.41 8.39
C PRO A 772 31.83 28.52 8.60
N THR A 773 31.89 29.02 9.84
CA THR A 773 32.86 30.04 10.30
C THR A 773 33.97 29.43 11.14
N ALA A 774 33.74 28.27 11.74
CA ALA A 774 34.72 27.53 12.52
C ALA A 774 35.79 26.90 11.64
N THR A 775 37.04 26.90 12.05
CA THR A 775 38.16 26.25 11.33
C THR A 775 38.20 24.76 11.63
N CYS A 776 38.78 24.01 10.73
CA CYS A 776 38.96 22.55 10.82
C CYS A 776 39.77 22.19 12.08
N THR A 777 39.16 21.33 12.90
CA THR A 777 39.76 20.81 14.16
C THR A 777 40.24 19.38 14.03
N ILE A 778 39.90 18.71 12.92
CA ILE A 778 40.22 17.29 12.67
C ILE A 778 41.66 17.13 12.22
N HIS A 779 42.16 18.03 11.32
CA HIS A 779 43.53 17.99 10.86
C HIS A 779 44.48 18.57 11.89
N LYS A 780 45.56 17.84 12.16
CA LYS A 780 46.67 18.25 13.03
C LYS A 780 48.01 18.02 12.34
N THR A 781 48.92 18.97 12.44
CA THR A 781 50.30 18.80 11.97
C THR A 781 51.10 18.15 13.07
N ALA A 782 51.93 17.19 12.70
CA ALA A 782 52.86 16.49 13.57
C ALA A 782 54.25 16.39 12.95
N LYS A 783 55.26 16.53 13.81
CA LYS A 783 56.65 16.32 13.43
C LYS A 783 56.97 14.83 13.45
N ILE A 784 57.31 14.29 12.31
CA ILE A 784 57.49 12.85 12.06
C ILE A 784 58.96 12.55 11.83
N CYS A 785 59.43 11.49 12.45
CA CYS A 785 60.74 10.91 12.14
C CYS A 785 60.74 10.30 10.74
N GLN A 786 61.61 10.79 9.83
CA GLN A 786 61.67 10.28 8.46
C GLN A 786 62.11 8.82 8.36
N ALA A 787 62.86 8.31 9.36
CA ALA A 787 63.35 6.94 9.39
C ALA A 787 62.28 5.92 9.76
N THR A 788 61.33 6.29 10.65
CA THR A 788 60.35 5.34 11.20
C THR A 788 58.92 5.63 10.84
N GLY A 789 58.60 6.87 10.37
CA GLY A 789 57.22 7.31 10.20
C GLY A 789 56.45 7.57 11.50
N LYS A 790 57.07 7.38 12.66
CA LYS A 790 56.49 7.66 14.00
C LYS A 790 56.66 9.16 14.40
N LEU A 791 56.00 9.58 15.45
CA LEU A 791 56.25 10.93 16.01
C LEU A 791 57.73 11.13 16.32
N ALA A 792 58.27 12.29 15.96
CA ALA A 792 59.68 12.56 16.18
C ALA A 792 60.02 12.63 17.68
N GLY A 793 60.94 11.80 18.14
CA GLY A 793 61.52 11.85 19.47
C GLY A 793 62.67 12.86 19.54
N GLN A 794 63.16 13.10 20.77
CA GLN A 794 64.19 14.11 21.08
C GLN A 794 65.49 13.96 20.23
N PHE A 795 65.81 12.76 19.80
CA PHE A 795 67.05 12.45 19.08
C PHE A 795 66.88 12.25 17.56
N CYS A 796 65.69 12.54 17.04
CA CYS A 796 65.43 12.43 15.59
C CYS A 796 66.11 13.62 14.85
N GLN A 797 67.18 13.37 14.15
CA GLN A 797 67.90 14.39 13.37
C GLN A 797 67.18 14.75 12.06
N LYS A 798 66.53 13.76 11.37
CA LYS A 798 65.75 13.96 10.17
C LYS A 798 64.27 13.87 10.45
N THR A 799 63.62 15.01 10.42
CA THR A 799 62.18 15.12 10.68
C THR A 799 61.45 15.82 9.56
N ALA A 800 60.17 15.52 9.35
CA ALA A 800 59.30 16.24 8.46
C ALA A 800 58.00 16.59 9.15
N GLU A 801 57.45 17.74 8.87
CA GLU A 801 56.12 18.13 9.30
C GLU A 801 55.11 17.54 8.32
N LYS A 802 54.15 16.76 8.79
CA LYS A 802 53.09 16.18 8.03
C LYS A 802 51.74 16.38 8.76
N SER A 803 50.70 16.52 7.97
CA SER A 803 49.35 16.69 8.53
C SER A 803 48.55 15.39 8.42
N TYR A 804 47.83 15.10 9.48
CA TYR A 804 47.08 13.87 9.73
C TYR A 804 45.69 14.21 10.23
N ILE A 805 44.78 13.26 10.16
CA ILE A 805 43.45 13.35 10.82
C ILE A 805 43.54 12.83 12.26
N THR A 806 42.61 13.34 13.09
CA THR A 806 42.37 12.84 14.44
C THR A 806 40.95 12.32 14.56
N ARG A 807 40.75 11.30 15.42
CA ARG A 807 39.44 10.75 15.82
C ARG A 807 39.36 10.61 17.31
N GLU A 808 38.15 10.76 17.88
CA GLU A 808 37.91 10.57 19.31
C GLU A 808 38.15 9.10 19.72
N ASN A 809 37.65 8.15 18.90
CA ASN A 809 37.89 6.73 19.15
C ASN A 809 39.14 6.27 18.39
N ILE A 810 40.20 6.06 19.11
CA ILE A 810 41.49 5.58 18.57
C ILE A 810 41.59 4.04 18.52
N ASN A 811 40.63 3.29 19.07
CA ASN A 811 40.58 1.83 19.08
C ASN A 811 39.19 1.31 18.67
N PRO A 812 38.71 1.63 17.45
CA PRO A 812 37.44 1.12 16.98
C PRO A 812 37.52 -0.39 16.69
N PRO A 813 36.43 -1.14 16.83
CA PRO A 813 36.43 -2.57 16.48
C PRO A 813 36.69 -2.81 14.99
N VAL A 814 36.37 -1.85 14.12
CA VAL A 814 36.66 -1.87 12.68
C VAL A 814 37.32 -0.56 12.30
N LYS A 815 38.49 -0.64 11.67
CA LYS A 815 39.21 0.54 11.15
C LYS A 815 38.53 1.03 9.87
N THR A 816 38.51 2.35 9.70
CA THR A 816 37.97 3.03 8.49
C THR A 816 39.00 3.04 7.35
N GLY A 817 38.54 3.26 6.11
CA GLY A 817 39.42 3.35 4.93
C GLY A 817 40.47 4.45 5.04
N ASP A 818 40.16 5.54 5.75
CA ASP A 818 41.07 6.65 5.99
C ASP A 818 42.00 6.48 7.21
N TRP A 819 42.02 5.29 7.83
CA TRP A 819 42.78 4.99 9.04
C TRP A 819 44.27 5.20 8.90
N HIS A 820 44.78 4.97 7.70
CA HIS A 820 46.23 5.21 7.37
C HIS A 820 46.64 6.68 7.48
N ALA A 821 45.67 7.60 7.45
CA ALA A 821 45.87 9.02 7.62
C ALA A 821 45.74 9.52 9.05
N MET A 822 45.49 8.59 10.03
CA MET A 822 45.50 8.96 11.44
C MET A 822 46.85 9.41 11.94
N ILE A 823 46.83 10.39 12.82
CA ILE A 823 48.08 10.86 13.47
C ILE A 823 48.74 9.68 14.20
N PRO A 824 50.05 9.43 13.98
CA PRO A 824 50.73 8.39 14.74
C PRO A 824 50.68 8.66 16.25
N THR A 825 50.51 7.63 17.05
CA THR A 825 50.47 7.70 18.52
C THR A 825 51.81 7.29 19.14
N GLU A 826 52.67 6.60 18.39
CA GLU A 826 53.95 6.11 18.85
C GLU A 826 55.05 7.12 18.56
N THR A 827 55.95 7.33 19.51
CA THR A 827 57.16 8.14 19.32
C THR A 827 58.30 7.26 18.80
N CYS A 828 59.19 7.82 17.98
CA CYS A 828 60.33 7.12 17.44
C CYS A 828 61.27 6.70 18.57
N ASP A 829 61.55 5.39 18.61
CA ASP A 829 62.42 4.70 19.58
C ASP A 829 63.77 4.25 18.96
N VAL A 830 63.92 4.45 17.65
CA VAL A 830 65.09 4.02 16.90
C VAL A 830 66.24 5.02 16.90
N CYS A 831 65.91 6.32 16.93
CA CYS A 831 66.91 7.38 16.93
C CYS A 831 67.54 7.53 18.32
N LYS A 832 68.83 7.23 18.46
CA LYS A 832 69.60 7.28 19.70
C LYS A 832 70.29 8.64 19.90
N LYS A 833 70.59 8.98 21.16
CA LYS A 833 71.43 10.14 21.49
C LYS A 833 72.74 10.06 20.71
N PRO A 834 73.15 11.11 20.02
CA PRO A 834 74.54 11.14 19.41
C PRO A 834 75.54 10.80 20.48
N PRO A 835 76.59 10.02 20.18
CA PRO A 835 77.67 9.82 21.16
C PRO A 835 78.19 11.17 21.60
N GLU A 836 78.43 11.36 22.88
CA GLU A 836 79.11 12.56 23.38
C GLU A 836 80.45 12.66 22.72
N PRO A 837 80.87 13.85 22.25
CA PRO A 837 82.22 14.01 21.67
C PRO A 837 83.20 13.58 22.75
N GLU A 838 84.10 12.64 22.38
CA GLU A 838 85.24 12.30 23.20
C GLU A 838 86.07 13.55 23.50
N LYS A 839 86.34 13.86 24.74
CA LYS A 839 87.29 14.87 25.13
C LYS A 839 88.65 14.49 24.59
N GLU A 840 89.19 15.33 23.66
CA GLU A 840 90.61 15.24 23.32
C GLU A 840 91.43 15.47 24.57
N GLU A 841 92.18 14.47 25.03
CA GLU A 841 93.29 14.60 25.99
C GLU A 841 94.46 15.18 25.21
N GLU A 842 94.87 16.38 25.54
CA GLU A 842 96.15 16.97 25.17
C GLU A 842 97.27 15.97 25.62
N LYS A 843 98.03 15.41 24.65
CA LYS A 843 99.36 14.82 24.90
C LYS A 843 100.41 15.67 24.20
N ASP A 844 101.25 16.25 25.02
CA ASP A 844 102.41 16.95 24.76
C ASP A 844 103.38 16.24 23.81
N ASP A 845 103.96 17.10 22.96
CA ASP A 845 105.07 16.94 22.12
C ASP A 845 106.28 16.25 22.73
N LYS A 846 106.93 15.28 22.01
CA LYS A 846 108.38 15.22 21.86
C LYS A 846 108.84 14.21 20.81
N ASP A 847 109.31 14.80 19.68
CA ASP A 847 110.56 14.63 19.04
C ASP A 847 111.07 13.25 18.63
N LYS A 848 111.32 13.15 17.33
CA LYS A 848 112.58 12.68 16.57
C LYS A 848 112.27 11.54 15.58
N THR A 849 112.38 12.03 14.33
CA THR A 849 113.34 11.63 13.27
C THR A 849 113.32 10.17 12.72
N ASP A 850 113.33 10.30 11.37
CA ASP A 850 113.98 9.45 10.36
C ASP A 850 113.40 8.04 10.12
N ASP A 851 113.24 7.60 8.99
CA ASP A 851 113.88 7.70 7.66
C ASP A 851 113.18 6.67 6.72
N LYS A 852 113.05 7.11 5.54
CA LYS A 852 113.16 6.42 4.22
C LYS A 852 112.40 5.21 3.81
N ASN A 853 111.86 5.42 2.72
CA ASN A 853 111.97 4.69 1.41
C ASN A 853 110.96 3.50 1.22
N ASP A 854 110.47 3.75 0.21
CA ASP A 854 110.45 3.30 -1.20
C ASP A 854 109.36 2.36 -1.63
N LYS A 855 108.83 2.87 -2.69
CA LYS A 855 108.55 2.24 -3.99
C LYS A 855 107.27 1.39 -4.10
N GLU A 856 106.56 1.99 -4.92
CA GLU A 856 106.25 1.69 -6.34
C GLU A 856 105.34 0.55 -6.61
N ASN A 857 104.50 0.94 -7.35
CA ASN A 857 103.97 0.46 -8.63
C ASN A 857 102.70 -0.35 -8.56
N ASP A 858 101.79 -0.12 -9.28
CA ASP A 858 101.54 0.35 -10.63
C ASP A 858 100.37 -0.50 -11.16
N LYS A 859 99.48 0.18 -11.74
CA LYS A 859 98.76 -0.28 -12.94
C LYS A 859 97.68 -1.40 -12.73
N ASP A 860 96.59 -1.40 -13.35
CA ASP A 860 96.09 -0.80 -14.55
C ASP A 860 94.58 -1.06 -14.62
N LYS A 861 93.93 -0.08 -15.19
CA LYS A 861 92.73 -0.28 -15.95
C LYS A 861 92.98 -1.19 -17.14
N PRO A 862 92.11 -1.62 -17.98
CA PRO A 862 90.71 -1.24 -18.19
C PRO A 862 89.69 -2.35 -18.71
N SER A 863 88.55 -1.90 -18.96
CA SER A 863 87.73 -2.04 -20.16
C SER A 863 86.90 -3.25 -20.45
N SER A 864 85.71 -2.90 -20.68
CA SER A 864 84.85 -3.13 -21.88
C SER A 864 84.20 -4.50 -22.07
N GLY A 865 83.07 -4.39 -22.46
CA GLY A 865 82.48 -5.22 -23.50
C GLY A 865 81.16 -5.85 -23.21
N ASN A 866 80.18 -5.11 -23.55
CA ASN A 866 79.20 -5.37 -24.59
C ASN A 866 78.65 -6.81 -24.77
N LYS A 867 77.37 -6.79 -24.84
CA LYS A 867 76.43 -7.50 -25.78
C LYS A 867 75.74 -8.74 -25.37
N ASP A 868 74.51 -8.46 -25.49
CA ASP A 868 73.51 -9.09 -26.38
C ASP A 868 72.88 -10.42 -25.93
N ASP A 869 71.64 -10.29 -26.00
CA ASP A 869 70.64 -11.18 -26.63
C ASP A 869 69.74 -12.11 -25.70
N LYS A 870 68.51 -11.73 -25.79
CA LYS A 870 67.32 -12.54 -26.20
C LYS A 870 66.63 -13.51 -25.22
N GLU A 871 65.39 -13.19 -25.21
CA GLU A 871 64.19 -14.04 -25.43
C GLU A 871 63.55 -14.72 -24.29
N ASP A 872 62.30 -14.28 -24.20
CA ASP A 872 61.10 -15.06 -24.03
C ASP A 872 60.88 -15.82 -22.70
N ASP A 873 59.86 -15.51 -21.94
CA ASP A 873 58.55 -16.11 -22.16
C ASP A 873 57.55 -15.74 -21.06
N ASP A 874 56.35 -15.57 -21.53
CA ASP A 874 55.06 -15.54 -20.90
C ASP A 874 54.94 -16.17 -19.49
N SER A 875 54.27 -15.42 -18.60
CA SER A 875 53.11 -15.97 -17.90
C SER A 875 52.21 -14.89 -17.28
N LYS A 876 51.09 -14.72 -17.93
CA LYS A 876 49.89 -14.16 -17.39
C LYS A 876 49.53 -14.81 -16.07
N VAL A 877 49.18 -14.03 -15.07
CA VAL A 877 48.33 -14.46 -13.99
C VAL A 877 47.12 -13.57 -13.90
N ASP A 878 46.02 -14.11 -14.36
CA ASP A 878 44.66 -13.74 -14.04
C ASP A 878 44.43 -13.78 -12.53
N ILE A 879 43.97 -12.65 -11.99
CA ILE A 879 43.22 -12.66 -10.73
C ILE A 879 41.98 -11.78 -10.94
N TYR A 880 40.94 -12.42 -11.41
CA TYR A 880 39.57 -12.04 -11.10
C TYR A 880 38.71 -13.30 -11.14
N LYS A 881 38.29 -13.82 -9.96
CA LYS A 881 36.98 -14.36 -9.69
C LYS A 881 36.92 -14.99 -8.30
N LYS A 882 36.04 -14.43 -7.53
CA LYS A 882 35.12 -14.95 -6.51
C LYS A 882 35.28 -14.18 -5.21
N GLN A 883 34.33 -13.50 -4.75
CA GLN A 883 32.90 -13.65 -4.39
C GLN A 883 32.26 -12.25 -4.28
#